data_783181074b40d6d79f8e2393fe5c797b
#
_entry.id   783181074b40d6d79f8e2393fe5c797b
#
_cell.length_a   1.000
_cell.length_b   1.000
_cell.length_c   1.000
_cell.angle_alpha   90.00
_cell.angle_beta   90.00
_cell.angle_gamma   90.00
#
_symmetry.space_group_name_H-M   'P 1'
#
loop_
_entity.id
_entity.type
_entity.pdbx_description
1 polymer ?
#
loop_
_entity_poly.entity_id
_entity_poly.type
_entity_poly.pdbx_seq_one_letter_code
_entity_poly.pdbx_strand_id
1 'polypeptide(L)'
;MARQTTLDRYRNIGIMAHIDAGKTTTTERILYYTGKNYKIGEVHEGAATMDWMEQEQERGITITSAATTCFWVRNGIPYRINIIDTPGHVDFTVEVERSLRVLDGAVTLLDSVAGVEPQTETVWRQADRYGVPRIIFANKMDRVGADFDRCMSMIRDRLTKKAYPLQLPVGSGELFTGHIDVLRRVEIVFDDETLGKTFTEMPVPEAYRERVEAARHEVIEAAVEHDEELLEKYLGGAELSFDEIQRAIRKATTSGAIVPVLCGASFKNKGVQALLDAVIDYLPSPEDIPPIKGHLPLHDETHVERCASDAEPFSALAFKIATDPYVGRLTFFRVYSGSLKSGSYVYNSTKDKRERVGRLLQMHANKREEIEEVLAGDIGAAIGLKETRTGDTLSDEDKPIILEAMKFPNPVIDVAIEPRTKADQDKLAIALQKLQEEDPTFRVRSDAETGQTIIAGMGELHLEILVDRMKREFKVEANVGKPQVAFRETIRKKVKDIEGKFIRQSGGKGQYGHVVLDVEPAEPGAGFVFEDKIVGGVIPREFIKPVEAGIREALENGVLAGYPMVDVKATLTFGSYHDVDSSEMAFKIAGSMAIKEGARQAGAVLLEPVMEVEVVTPSDFLGDVIGDLSSRRGKIGGMTQRGDAQVVAADVPLAEMFGYSTTLRSMTQGRAVYTMQFDHYEEVPKNIAEQIITKAQK
;
A
#
# COMPACT_ATOMS: atom_id res chain seq x y z
N MET A 1 -7.03 30.28 -15.73
CA MET A 1 -7.64 31.17 -14.69
C MET A 1 -6.66 31.31 -13.54
N ALA A 2 -6.73 32.39 -12.76
CA ALA A 2 -5.91 32.47 -11.54
C ALA A 2 -6.35 31.36 -10.56
N ARG A 3 -5.41 30.73 -9.89
CA ARG A 3 -5.63 29.71 -8.86
C ARG A 3 -6.56 30.27 -7.76
N GLN A 4 -7.63 29.56 -7.44
CA GLN A 4 -8.58 29.99 -6.39
C GLN A 4 -8.03 29.76 -4.98
N THR A 5 -7.26 28.70 -4.78
CA THR A 5 -6.63 28.35 -3.51
C THR A 5 -5.14 28.23 -3.76
N THR A 6 -4.29 28.95 -3.02
CA THR A 6 -2.82 28.90 -3.10
C THR A 6 -2.29 27.53 -2.65
N LEU A 7 -1.12 27.10 -3.12
CA LEU A 7 -0.54 25.77 -2.85
C LEU A 7 -0.30 25.52 -1.36
N ASP A 8 0.10 26.54 -0.61
CA ASP A 8 0.28 26.49 0.86
C ASP A 8 -0.98 26.07 1.61
N ARG A 9 -2.17 26.28 0.99
CA ARG A 9 -3.48 25.95 1.54
C ARG A 9 -4.07 24.62 1.05
N TYR A 10 -3.28 23.82 0.33
CA TYR A 10 -3.66 22.46 -0.04
C TYR A 10 -3.20 21.46 1.02
N ARG A 11 -3.99 20.42 1.26
CA ARG A 11 -3.60 19.23 2.03
C ARG A 11 -4.06 18.00 1.27
N ASN A 12 -3.12 17.15 0.87
CA ASN A 12 -3.42 15.86 0.24
C ASN A 12 -3.16 14.79 1.28
N ILE A 13 -4.21 14.29 1.90
CA ILE A 13 -4.11 13.39 3.03
C ILE A 13 -4.73 12.02 2.75
N GLY A 14 -4.12 10.99 3.33
CA GLY A 14 -4.70 9.66 3.43
C GLY A 14 -5.20 9.37 4.83
N ILE A 15 -6.28 8.63 4.93
CA ILE A 15 -6.76 8.11 6.22
C ILE A 15 -6.42 6.63 6.25
N MET A 16 -5.49 6.26 7.14
CA MET A 16 -4.99 4.91 7.35
C MET A 16 -5.54 4.36 8.66
N ALA A 17 -5.98 3.13 8.65
CA ALA A 17 -6.52 2.50 9.86
C ALA A 17 -6.52 0.98 9.73
N HIS A 18 -6.45 0.29 10.85
CA HIS A 18 -6.87 -1.10 10.94
C HIS A 18 -8.38 -1.24 10.67
N ILE A 19 -8.81 -2.45 10.31
CA ILE A 19 -10.24 -2.79 10.17
C ILE A 19 -10.96 -2.42 11.48
N ASP A 20 -12.15 -1.85 11.37
CA ASP A 20 -12.97 -1.40 12.49
C ASP A 20 -12.38 -0.30 13.39
N ALA A 21 -11.23 0.30 13.09
CA ALA A 21 -10.74 1.45 13.87
C ALA A 21 -11.59 2.74 13.70
N GLY A 22 -12.60 2.70 12.82
CA GLY A 22 -13.53 3.80 12.59
C GLY A 22 -13.13 4.73 11.45
N LYS A 23 -12.40 4.21 10.46
CA LYS A 23 -11.93 4.95 9.29
C LYS A 23 -13.09 5.61 8.53
N THR A 24 -14.01 4.82 8.00
CA THR A 24 -15.17 5.30 7.24
C THR A 24 -16.03 6.25 8.09
N THR A 25 -16.26 5.94 9.37
CA THR A 25 -16.96 6.83 10.30
C THR A 25 -16.27 8.19 10.42
N THR A 26 -14.94 8.22 10.58
CA THR A 26 -14.20 9.47 10.69
C THR A 26 -14.27 10.27 9.40
N THR A 27 -14.11 9.62 8.24
CA THR A 27 -14.22 10.27 6.93
C THR A 27 -15.60 10.86 6.70
N GLU A 28 -16.68 10.13 7.03
CA GLU A 28 -18.06 10.65 6.94
C GLU A 28 -18.28 11.86 7.86
N ARG A 29 -17.70 11.89 9.06
CA ARG A 29 -17.75 13.07 9.96
C ARG A 29 -17.01 14.27 9.37
N ILE A 30 -15.85 14.04 8.76
CA ILE A 30 -15.10 15.08 8.04
C ILE A 30 -15.97 15.66 6.92
N LEU A 31 -16.58 14.82 6.08
CA LEU A 31 -17.46 15.26 5.00
C LEU A 31 -18.70 16.04 5.50
N TYR A 32 -19.23 15.64 6.64
CA TYR A 32 -20.35 16.35 7.27
C TYR A 32 -19.95 17.72 7.80
N TYR A 33 -18.84 17.83 8.55
CA TYR A 33 -18.40 19.12 9.09
C TYR A 33 -17.90 20.10 8.02
N THR A 34 -17.36 19.59 6.92
CA THR A 34 -16.97 20.40 5.77
C THR A 34 -18.12 20.76 4.83
N GLY A 35 -19.36 20.34 5.16
CA GLY A 35 -20.57 20.66 4.40
C GLY A 35 -20.71 19.94 3.06
N LYS A 36 -19.89 18.92 2.80
CA LYS A 36 -20.01 18.08 1.60
C LYS A 36 -21.23 17.15 1.68
N ASN A 37 -21.51 16.63 2.87
CA ASN A 37 -22.71 15.83 3.16
C ASN A 37 -23.65 16.59 4.06
N TYR A 38 -24.95 16.56 3.71
CA TYR A 38 -26.01 17.19 4.50
C TYR A 38 -26.46 16.31 5.67
N LYS A 39 -26.22 15.01 5.59
CA LYS A 39 -26.52 14.02 6.62
C LYS A 39 -25.27 13.23 6.93
N ILE A 40 -25.18 12.79 8.17
CA ILE A 40 -24.14 11.84 8.61
C ILE A 40 -24.50 10.47 8.02
N GLY A 41 -23.62 9.92 7.18
CA GLY A 41 -23.73 8.55 6.68
C GLY A 41 -23.31 7.57 7.77
N GLU A 42 -24.21 6.67 8.17
CA GLU A 42 -23.88 5.59 9.10
C GLU A 42 -23.42 4.34 8.33
N VAL A 43 -22.25 3.81 8.70
CA VAL A 43 -21.66 2.64 8.04
C VAL A 43 -22.57 1.41 8.15
N HIS A 44 -23.17 1.21 9.32
CA HIS A 44 -24.06 0.07 9.59
C HIS A 44 -25.38 0.11 8.79
N GLU A 45 -25.75 1.27 8.26
CA GLU A 45 -26.95 1.45 7.43
C GLU A 45 -26.63 1.41 5.93
N GLY A 46 -25.38 1.18 5.54
CA GLY A 46 -24.91 1.22 4.15
C GLY A 46 -25.04 2.61 3.50
N ALA A 47 -25.08 3.67 4.32
CA ALA A 47 -25.29 5.04 3.88
C ALA A 47 -23.99 5.86 3.75
N ALA A 48 -22.84 5.23 3.91
CA ALA A 48 -21.54 5.88 3.80
C ALA A 48 -21.23 6.30 2.35
N THR A 49 -20.82 7.54 2.16
CA THR A 49 -20.57 8.13 0.84
C THR A 49 -19.28 7.60 0.22
N MET A 50 -18.26 7.33 1.04
CA MET A 50 -16.96 6.89 0.56
C MET A 50 -16.94 5.40 0.22
N ASP A 51 -17.68 4.57 0.93
CA ASP A 51 -17.88 3.15 0.62
C ASP A 51 -19.04 3.03 -0.38
N TRP A 52 -18.77 3.31 -1.64
CA TRP A 52 -19.78 3.42 -2.70
C TRP A 52 -20.07 2.10 -3.43
N MET A 53 -19.22 1.09 -3.30
CA MET A 53 -19.45 -0.22 -3.87
C MET A 53 -20.44 -1.00 -3.01
N GLU A 54 -21.34 -1.76 -3.65
CA GLU A 54 -22.29 -2.62 -2.94
C GLU A 54 -21.57 -3.60 -1.98
N GLN A 55 -20.42 -4.15 -2.41
CA GLN A 55 -19.62 -5.06 -1.58
C GLN A 55 -18.99 -4.37 -0.37
N GLU A 56 -18.59 -3.11 -0.47
CA GLU A 56 -18.10 -2.31 0.66
C GLU A 56 -19.22 -2.13 1.69
N GLN A 57 -20.41 -1.77 1.23
CA GLN A 57 -21.59 -1.55 2.07
C GLN A 57 -22.08 -2.85 2.73
N GLU A 58 -22.13 -3.96 1.97
CA GLU A 58 -22.54 -5.27 2.48
C GLU A 58 -21.57 -5.84 3.54
N ARG A 59 -20.28 -5.58 3.36
CA ARG A 59 -19.23 -6.13 4.23
C ARG A 59 -18.76 -5.18 5.33
N GLY A 60 -19.10 -3.89 5.21
CA GLY A 60 -18.65 -2.85 6.14
C GLY A 60 -17.16 -2.56 6.08
N ILE A 61 -16.48 -2.87 4.96
CA ILE A 61 -15.05 -2.65 4.76
C ILE A 61 -14.80 -1.84 3.49
N THR A 62 -13.83 -0.95 3.52
CA THR A 62 -13.36 -0.27 2.31
C THR A 62 -12.48 -1.20 1.50
N ILE A 63 -12.79 -1.36 0.23
CA ILE A 63 -12.10 -2.24 -0.73
C ILE A 63 -11.24 -1.42 -1.67
N THR A 64 -11.79 -0.33 -2.22
CA THR A 64 -11.11 0.54 -3.16
C THR A 64 -10.87 1.91 -2.55
N SER A 65 -9.72 2.51 -2.84
CA SER A 65 -9.47 3.89 -2.43
C SER A 65 -10.41 4.85 -3.15
N ALA A 66 -11.06 5.74 -2.41
CA ALA A 66 -11.90 6.79 -2.93
C ALA A 66 -11.27 8.16 -2.67
N ALA A 67 -11.33 9.06 -3.65
CA ALA A 67 -10.81 10.41 -3.51
C ALA A 67 -11.97 11.41 -3.39
N THR A 68 -11.86 12.33 -2.44
CA THR A 68 -12.85 13.41 -2.25
C THR A 68 -12.14 14.69 -1.87
N THR A 69 -12.63 15.79 -2.42
CA THR A 69 -12.17 17.15 -2.08
C THR A 69 -13.18 17.86 -1.18
N CYS A 70 -12.72 18.42 -0.09
CA CYS A 70 -13.51 19.23 0.81
C CYS A 70 -12.75 20.51 1.20
N PHE A 71 -13.44 21.43 1.88
CA PHE A 71 -12.88 22.70 2.33
C PHE A 71 -13.10 22.86 3.82
N TRP A 72 -12.05 23.29 4.53
CA TRP A 72 -12.15 23.61 5.95
C TRP A 72 -11.63 25.03 6.20
N VAL A 73 -12.32 25.76 7.06
CA VAL A 73 -11.93 27.15 7.40
C VAL A 73 -11.15 27.14 8.71
N ARG A 74 -9.89 27.56 8.66
CA ARG A 74 -9.03 27.72 9.85
C ARG A 74 -8.62 29.19 9.97
N ASN A 75 -8.89 29.80 11.11
CA ASN A 75 -8.60 31.23 11.37
C ASN A 75 -9.18 32.16 10.29
N GLY A 76 -10.37 31.89 9.81
CA GLY A 76 -11.02 32.69 8.73
C GLY A 76 -10.47 32.43 7.33
N ILE A 77 -9.50 31.55 7.16
CA ILE A 77 -8.88 31.21 5.87
C ILE A 77 -9.40 29.84 5.40
N PRO A 78 -9.91 29.73 4.16
CA PRO A 78 -10.31 28.45 3.60
C PRO A 78 -9.12 27.65 3.11
N TYR A 79 -9.06 26.37 3.49
CA TYR A 79 -8.09 25.38 3.04
C TYR A 79 -8.79 24.30 2.22
N ARG A 80 -8.12 23.82 1.17
CA ARG A 80 -8.58 22.70 0.34
C ARG A 80 -7.93 21.41 0.83
N ILE A 81 -8.74 20.44 1.16
CA ILE A 81 -8.30 19.13 1.63
C ILE A 81 -8.76 18.08 0.63
N ASN A 82 -7.81 17.41 -0.01
CA ASN A 82 -8.05 16.22 -0.81
C ASN A 82 -7.82 15.00 0.09
N ILE A 83 -8.85 14.22 0.30
CA ILE A 83 -8.82 13.03 1.14
C ILE A 83 -8.82 11.81 0.23
N ILE A 84 -7.85 10.92 0.42
CA ILE A 84 -7.86 9.59 -0.17
C ILE A 84 -8.16 8.61 0.97
N ASP A 85 -9.33 7.98 0.91
CA ASP A 85 -9.70 6.92 1.83
C ASP A 85 -9.05 5.61 1.40
N THR A 86 -8.21 5.03 2.27
CA THR A 86 -7.44 3.83 1.94
C THR A 86 -8.06 2.59 2.58
N PRO A 87 -8.05 1.41 1.91
CA PRO A 87 -8.47 0.16 2.54
C PRO A 87 -7.66 -0.15 3.79
N GLY A 88 -8.31 -0.77 4.77
CA GLY A 88 -7.64 -1.25 5.98
C GLY A 88 -7.25 -2.73 5.94
N HIS A 89 -7.68 -3.48 4.92
CA HIS A 89 -7.45 -4.92 4.82
C HIS A 89 -6.17 -5.24 4.05
N VAL A 90 -5.41 -6.23 4.53
CA VAL A 90 -4.11 -6.61 3.96
C VAL A 90 -4.18 -7.12 2.53
N ASP A 91 -5.30 -7.71 2.11
CA ASP A 91 -5.50 -8.15 0.73
C ASP A 91 -5.52 -6.98 -0.28
N PHE A 92 -5.68 -5.74 0.23
CA PHE A 92 -5.72 -4.50 -0.55
C PHE A 92 -4.52 -3.60 -0.30
N THR A 93 -3.38 -4.15 0.13
CA THR A 93 -2.14 -3.38 0.39
C THR A 93 -1.69 -2.55 -0.80
N VAL A 94 -1.98 -3.00 -2.01
CA VAL A 94 -1.69 -2.26 -3.26
C VAL A 94 -2.47 -0.95 -3.34
N GLU A 95 -3.73 -0.94 -2.92
CA GLU A 95 -4.52 0.30 -2.84
C GLU A 95 -3.91 1.28 -1.84
N VAL A 96 -3.38 0.77 -0.72
CA VAL A 96 -2.67 1.56 0.28
C VAL A 96 -1.38 2.14 -0.31
N GLU A 97 -0.54 1.31 -0.96
CA GLU A 97 0.71 1.76 -1.57
C GLU A 97 0.49 2.81 -2.67
N ARG A 98 -0.50 2.59 -3.54
CA ARG A 98 -0.89 3.57 -4.58
C ARG A 98 -1.27 4.91 -3.97
N SER A 99 -2.03 4.87 -2.89
CA SER A 99 -2.47 6.08 -2.18
C SER A 99 -1.29 6.78 -1.50
N LEU A 100 -0.47 6.05 -0.75
CA LEU A 100 0.68 6.61 -0.04
C LEU A 100 1.67 7.33 -0.98
N ARG A 101 1.82 6.85 -2.21
CA ARG A 101 2.72 7.45 -3.20
C ARG A 101 2.31 8.85 -3.63
N VAL A 102 1.03 9.20 -3.52
CA VAL A 102 0.47 10.46 -3.98
C VAL A 102 0.00 11.38 -2.86
N LEU A 103 0.19 10.96 -1.60
CA LEU A 103 -0.14 11.76 -0.42
C LEU A 103 1.01 12.64 0.01
N ASP A 104 0.67 13.77 0.61
CA ASP A 104 1.62 14.67 1.26
C ASP A 104 1.69 14.41 2.77
N GLY A 105 0.61 13.89 3.34
CA GLY A 105 0.53 13.52 4.74
C GLY A 105 -0.54 12.47 5.00
N ALA A 106 -0.57 11.90 6.20
CA ALA A 106 -1.55 10.90 6.55
C ALA A 106 -2.08 11.06 7.97
N VAL A 107 -3.31 10.61 8.18
CA VAL A 107 -3.93 10.45 9.49
C VAL A 107 -4.04 8.96 9.78
N THR A 108 -3.37 8.50 10.83
CA THR A 108 -3.44 7.11 11.30
C THR A 108 -4.46 7.00 12.43
N LEU A 109 -5.53 6.27 12.19
CA LEU A 109 -6.56 6.03 13.21
C LEU A 109 -6.23 4.76 14.00
N LEU A 110 -6.31 4.86 15.32
CA LEU A 110 -6.18 3.73 16.24
C LEU A 110 -7.48 3.55 17.02
N ASP A 111 -7.85 2.30 17.26
CA ASP A 111 -8.88 1.98 18.25
C ASP A 111 -8.29 2.07 19.65
N SER A 112 -8.80 2.96 20.51
CA SER A 112 -8.27 3.15 21.87
C SER A 112 -8.46 1.94 22.78
N VAL A 113 -9.31 0.96 22.38
CA VAL A 113 -9.48 -0.32 23.08
C VAL A 113 -8.47 -1.35 22.59
N ALA A 114 -8.23 -1.45 21.28
CA ALA A 114 -7.30 -2.41 20.70
C ALA A 114 -5.84 -1.94 20.71
N GLY A 115 -5.63 -0.64 20.53
CA GLY A 115 -4.29 -0.05 20.41
C GLY A 115 -3.67 -0.26 19.02
N VAL A 116 -2.38 -0.57 18.98
CA VAL A 116 -1.65 -0.85 17.75
C VAL A 116 -1.83 -2.31 17.38
N GLU A 117 -2.36 -2.55 16.18
CA GLU A 117 -2.62 -3.86 15.61
C GLU A 117 -1.64 -4.18 14.47
N PRO A 118 -1.44 -5.46 14.09
CA PRO A 118 -0.46 -5.85 13.06
C PRO A 118 -0.64 -5.14 11.72
N GLN A 119 -1.90 -4.95 11.30
CA GLN A 119 -2.19 -4.20 10.07
C GLN A 119 -1.76 -2.74 10.16
N THR A 120 -1.90 -2.12 11.33
CA THR A 120 -1.41 -0.76 11.59
C THR A 120 0.10 -0.69 11.38
N GLU A 121 0.86 -1.67 11.89
CA GLU A 121 2.31 -1.73 11.71
C GLU A 121 2.70 -1.88 10.23
N THR A 122 1.96 -2.71 9.49
CA THR A 122 2.23 -2.93 8.06
C THR A 122 2.05 -1.63 7.27
N VAL A 123 0.91 -0.95 7.44
CA VAL A 123 0.63 0.32 6.76
C VAL A 123 1.59 1.41 7.24
N TRP A 124 1.98 1.39 8.53
CA TRP A 124 2.97 2.31 9.09
C TRP A 124 4.32 2.16 8.40
N ARG A 125 4.84 0.92 8.26
CA ARG A 125 6.10 0.65 7.55
C ARG A 125 6.05 1.05 6.07
N GLN A 126 4.90 0.86 5.40
CA GLN A 126 4.71 1.35 4.04
C GLN A 126 4.80 2.88 3.98
N ALA A 127 4.16 3.59 4.91
CA ALA A 127 4.23 5.04 4.99
C ALA A 127 5.66 5.55 5.30
N ASP A 128 6.44 4.82 6.12
CA ASP A 128 7.86 5.11 6.36
C ASP A 128 8.69 5.01 5.08
N ARG A 129 8.43 3.99 4.25
CA ARG A 129 9.10 3.80 2.96
C ARG A 129 8.94 4.99 2.02
N TYR A 130 7.77 5.62 2.05
CA TYR A 130 7.47 6.80 1.23
C TYR A 130 7.74 8.12 1.95
N GLY A 131 8.24 8.09 3.18
CA GLY A 131 8.54 9.28 3.97
C GLY A 131 7.32 10.16 4.27
N VAL A 132 6.12 9.58 4.34
CA VAL A 132 4.87 10.33 4.52
C VAL A 132 4.73 10.82 5.97
N PRO A 133 4.70 12.14 6.24
CA PRO A 133 4.43 12.70 7.56
C PRO A 133 3.04 12.31 8.07
N ARG A 134 2.90 12.10 9.39
CA ARG A 134 1.68 11.53 9.96
C ARG A 134 1.24 12.22 11.23
N ILE A 135 -0.09 12.16 11.44
CA ILE A 135 -0.75 12.45 12.71
C ILE A 135 -1.46 11.17 13.14
N ILE A 136 -1.42 10.85 14.43
CA ILE A 136 -2.20 9.74 14.99
C ILE A 136 -3.46 10.30 15.65
N PHE A 137 -4.58 9.62 15.41
CA PHE A 137 -5.85 9.90 16.09
C PHE A 137 -6.34 8.66 16.84
N ALA A 138 -6.22 8.69 18.16
CA ALA A 138 -6.74 7.66 19.06
C ALA A 138 -8.26 7.79 19.14
N ASN A 139 -8.94 6.99 18.33
CA ASN A 139 -10.39 7.01 18.15
C ASN A 139 -11.10 6.08 19.14
N LYS A 140 -12.41 6.19 19.24
CA LYS A 140 -13.26 5.34 20.07
C LYS A 140 -12.99 5.48 21.58
N MET A 141 -12.62 6.68 22.02
CA MET A 141 -12.46 6.97 23.44
C MET A 141 -13.76 6.79 24.25
N ASP A 142 -14.91 6.73 23.58
CA ASP A 142 -16.24 6.47 24.13
C ASP A 142 -16.53 4.99 24.44
N ARG A 143 -15.66 4.06 24.03
CA ARG A 143 -15.86 2.63 24.27
C ARG A 143 -15.37 2.21 25.66
N VAL A 144 -16.07 1.23 26.24
CA VAL A 144 -15.63 0.58 27.48
C VAL A 144 -14.28 -0.10 27.25
N GLY A 145 -13.32 0.17 28.13
CA GLY A 145 -11.95 -0.34 28.00
C GLY A 145 -11.02 0.53 27.17
N ALA A 146 -11.47 1.70 26.68
CA ALA A 146 -10.60 2.66 26.02
C ALA A 146 -9.55 3.19 27.00
N ASP A 147 -8.27 3.11 26.60
CA ASP A 147 -7.12 3.49 27.43
C ASP A 147 -6.08 4.20 26.55
N PHE A 148 -6.03 5.52 26.68
CA PHE A 148 -5.12 6.38 25.91
C PHE A 148 -3.64 6.14 26.28
N ASP A 149 -3.34 5.92 27.57
CA ASP A 149 -1.96 5.75 28.03
C ASP A 149 -1.38 4.43 27.54
N ARG A 150 -2.19 3.38 27.56
CA ARG A 150 -1.82 2.11 26.93
C ARG A 150 -1.60 2.27 25.42
N CYS A 151 -2.48 3.00 24.71
CA CYS A 151 -2.27 3.31 23.31
C CYS A 151 -0.95 4.04 23.07
N MET A 152 -0.63 5.06 23.86
CA MET A 152 0.64 5.80 23.77
C MET A 152 1.84 4.90 24.00
N SER A 153 1.79 3.99 24.98
CA SER A 153 2.85 3.01 25.20
C SER A 153 3.03 2.10 23.98
N MET A 154 1.94 1.51 23.47
CA MET A 154 2.00 0.66 22.28
C MET A 154 2.51 1.39 21.04
N ILE A 155 2.13 2.66 20.84
CA ILE A 155 2.66 3.48 19.74
C ILE A 155 4.17 3.64 19.87
N ARG A 156 4.65 3.97 21.08
CA ARG A 156 6.08 4.19 21.35
C ARG A 156 6.89 2.91 21.23
N ASP A 157 6.32 1.78 21.59
CA ASP A 157 7.00 0.47 21.54
C ASP A 157 7.00 -0.16 20.14
N ARG A 158 5.90 -0.05 19.39
CA ARG A 158 5.67 -0.81 18.15
C ARG A 158 5.75 0.02 16.87
N LEU A 159 5.47 1.33 16.93
CA LEU A 159 5.47 2.19 15.74
C LEU A 159 6.62 3.19 15.75
N THR A 160 6.65 4.09 16.72
CA THR A 160 7.69 5.12 16.81
C THR A 160 7.82 5.72 18.22
N LYS A 161 9.05 5.91 18.66
CA LYS A 161 9.34 6.64 19.92
C LYS A 161 9.09 8.14 19.83
N LYS A 162 8.88 8.68 18.63
CA LYS A 162 8.70 10.10 18.31
C LYS A 162 7.24 10.56 18.44
N ALA A 163 6.39 9.81 19.13
CA ALA A 163 4.97 10.13 19.32
C ALA A 163 4.75 11.00 20.56
N TYR A 164 4.12 12.16 20.34
CA TYR A 164 3.87 13.16 21.38
C TYR A 164 2.40 13.55 21.43
N PRO A 165 1.74 13.48 22.60
CA PRO A 165 0.34 13.83 22.72
C PRO A 165 0.15 15.35 22.66
N LEU A 166 -0.62 15.83 21.68
CA LEU A 166 -1.11 17.21 21.61
C LEU A 166 -2.45 17.37 22.34
N GLN A 167 -3.13 16.26 22.59
CA GLN A 167 -4.39 16.22 23.30
C GLN A 167 -4.36 15.11 24.36
N LEU A 168 -5.01 15.36 25.49
CA LEU A 168 -5.24 14.37 26.54
C LEU A 168 -6.75 14.18 26.72
N PRO A 169 -7.28 12.94 26.73
CA PRO A 169 -8.70 12.71 26.89
C PRO A 169 -9.18 13.06 28.30
N VAL A 170 -10.38 13.59 28.42
CA VAL A 170 -11.08 13.80 29.67
C VAL A 170 -12.12 12.69 29.84
N GLY A 171 -11.81 11.76 30.74
CA GLY A 171 -12.57 10.52 30.91
C GLY A 171 -12.31 9.47 29.83
N SER A 172 -12.98 8.33 29.95
CA SER A 172 -12.97 7.25 28.96
C SER A 172 -14.30 6.46 29.03
N GLY A 173 -14.64 5.73 28.01
CA GLY A 173 -15.93 5.06 27.91
C GLY A 173 -17.10 6.04 27.96
N GLU A 174 -18.13 5.72 28.72
CA GLU A 174 -19.30 6.59 28.88
C GLU A 174 -18.98 7.96 29.52
N LEU A 175 -17.86 8.06 30.23
CA LEU A 175 -17.39 9.29 30.89
C LEU A 175 -16.55 10.18 29.96
N PHE A 176 -16.35 9.80 28.70
CA PHE A 176 -15.59 10.62 27.76
C PHE A 176 -16.38 11.86 27.33
N THR A 177 -15.99 13.02 27.86
CA THR A 177 -16.65 14.31 27.59
C THR A 177 -15.96 15.11 26.48
N GLY A 178 -14.63 14.99 26.36
CA GLY A 178 -13.84 15.77 25.44
C GLY A 178 -12.35 15.55 25.63
N HIS A 179 -11.56 16.57 25.33
CA HIS A 179 -10.11 16.50 25.48
C HIS A 179 -9.52 17.83 25.97
N ILE A 180 -8.30 17.76 26.49
CA ILE A 180 -7.52 18.94 26.83
C ILE A 180 -6.54 19.20 25.68
N ASP A 181 -6.56 20.39 25.15
CA ASP A 181 -5.52 20.91 24.25
C ASP A 181 -4.26 21.25 25.09
N VAL A 182 -3.23 20.46 24.90
CA VAL A 182 -1.97 20.54 25.68
C VAL A 182 -1.25 21.86 25.40
N LEU A 183 -1.29 22.36 24.17
CA LEU A 183 -0.59 23.58 23.77
C LEU A 183 -1.30 24.83 24.29
N ARG A 184 -2.62 24.88 24.18
CA ARG A 184 -3.46 26.02 24.63
C ARG A 184 -3.80 25.97 26.13
N ARG A 185 -3.61 24.85 26.79
CA ARG A 185 -3.98 24.61 28.17
C ARG A 185 -5.46 24.88 28.47
N VAL A 186 -6.31 24.36 27.60
CA VAL A 186 -7.77 24.47 27.71
C VAL A 186 -8.42 23.09 27.57
N GLU A 187 -9.47 22.86 28.34
CA GLU A 187 -10.36 21.72 28.17
C GLU A 187 -11.43 22.07 27.12
N ILE A 188 -11.66 21.16 26.18
CA ILE A 188 -12.69 21.26 25.15
C ILE A 188 -13.75 20.21 25.45
N VAL A 189 -14.96 20.68 25.79
CA VAL A 189 -16.11 19.84 26.07
C VAL A 189 -17.11 19.98 24.92
N PHE A 190 -17.45 18.87 24.28
CA PHE A 190 -18.34 18.84 23.13
C PHE A 190 -19.79 18.82 23.55
N ASP A 191 -20.65 19.53 22.81
CA ASP A 191 -22.07 19.55 22.99
C ASP A 191 -22.73 18.43 22.15
N ASP A 192 -23.29 17.44 22.84
CA ASP A 192 -23.95 16.29 22.21
C ASP A 192 -25.24 16.66 21.48
N GLU A 193 -25.98 17.70 21.91
CA GLU A 193 -27.23 18.15 21.26
C GLU A 193 -26.99 18.73 19.86
N THR A 194 -25.83 19.34 19.66
CA THR A 194 -25.42 19.91 18.37
C THR A 194 -24.64 18.94 17.48
N LEU A 195 -24.61 17.67 17.84
CA LEU A 195 -23.77 16.66 17.19
C LEU A 195 -22.29 17.07 17.14
N GLY A 196 -21.81 17.64 18.25
CA GLY A 196 -20.43 18.08 18.40
C GLY A 196 -20.03 19.31 17.56
N LYS A 197 -20.97 20.00 16.91
CA LYS A 197 -20.69 21.23 16.13
C LYS A 197 -20.23 22.37 17.00
N THR A 198 -20.78 22.46 18.21
CA THR A 198 -20.39 23.44 19.22
C THR A 198 -19.65 22.75 20.36
N PHE A 199 -18.75 23.49 20.94
CA PHE A 199 -17.99 23.04 22.12
C PHE A 199 -17.76 24.23 23.05
N THR A 200 -17.50 23.93 24.31
CA THR A 200 -17.16 24.93 25.33
C THR A 200 -15.72 24.76 25.74
N GLU A 201 -14.98 25.88 25.79
CA GLU A 201 -13.64 25.94 26.34
C GLU A 201 -13.70 26.17 27.83
N MET A 202 -13.01 25.33 28.60
CA MET A 202 -12.95 25.40 30.05
C MET A 202 -11.50 25.41 30.53
N PRO A 203 -11.22 25.93 31.73
CA PRO A 203 -9.89 25.78 32.34
C PRO A 203 -9.55 24.30 32.58
N VAL A 204 -8.28 23.94 32.42
CA VAL A 204 -7.80 22.58 32.71
C VAL A 204 -8.16 22.17 34.12
N PRO A 205 -8.84 21.02 34.30
CA PRO A 205 -9.15 20.49 35.65
C PRO A 205 -7.87 20.26 36.46
N GLU A 206 -7.92 20.51 37.77
CA GLU A 206 -6.76 20.40 38.65
C GLU A 206 -6.03 19.06 38.53
N ALA A 207 -6.80 17.97 38.44
CA ALA A 207 -6.26 16.60 38.31
C ALA A 207 -5.38 16.37 37.07
N TYR A 208 -5.50 17.20 36.04
CA TYR A 208 -4.76 17.06 34.77
C TYR A 208 -3.61 18.07 34.64
N ARG A 209 -3.50 19.09 35.49
CA ARG A 209 -2.54 20.19 35.29
C ARG A 209 -1.09 19.71 35.19
N GLU A 210 -0.64 18.90 36.10
CA GLU A 210 0.74 18.36 36.11
C GLU A 210 1.02 17.57 34.84
N ARG A 211 0.08 16.72 34.41
CA ARG A 211 0.19 15.91 33.21
C ARG A 211 0.22 16.76 31.96
N VAL A 212 -0.59 17.81 31.88
CA VAL A 212 -0.61 18.75 30.74
C VAL A 212 0.70 19.49 30.62
N GLU A 213 1.25 20.01 31.74
CA GLU A 213 2.54 20.72 31.69
C GLU A 213 3.69 19.78 31.30
N ALA A 214 3.70 18.54 31.80
CA ALA A 214 4.70 17.54 31.42
C ALA A 214 4.62 17.21 29.93
N ALA A 215 3.43 16.93 29.42
CA ALA A 215 3.22 16.64 27.98
C ALA A 215 3.59 17.84 27.08
N ARG A 216 3.24 19.05 27.51
CA ARG A 216 3.57 20.30 26.82
C ARG A 216 5.07 20.52 26.75
N HIS A 217 5.78 20.33 27.86
CA HIS A 217 7.24 20.46 27.91
C HIS A 217 7.90 19.45 26.97
N GLU A 218 7.50 18.17 27.03
CA GLU A 218 8.04 17.09 26.20
C GLU A 218 7.89 17.39 24.70
N VAL A 219 6.71 17.84 24.25
CA VAL A 219 6.47 18.12 22.84
C VAL A 219 7.20 19.38 22.34
N ILE A 220 7.28 20.43 23.17
CA ILE A 220 8.00 21.65 22.82
C ILE A 220 9.50 21.37 22.68
N GLU A 221 10.09 20.68 23.66
CA GLU A 221 11.49 20.30 23.64
C GLU A 221 11.83 19.51 22.37
N ALA A 222 11.04 18.47 22.06
CA ALA A 222 11.24 17.68 20.84
C ALA A 222 11.05 18.48 19.54
N ALA A 223 10.13 19.44 19.52
CA ALA A 223 9.86 20.22 18.33
C ALA A 223 10.93 21.28 18.03
N VAL A 224 11.41 21.99 19.06
CA VAL A 224 12.39 23.07 18.90
C VAL A 224 13.78 22.56 18.50
N GLU A 225 14.13 21.29 18.78
CA GLU A 225 15.37 20.67 18.34
C GLU A 225 15.57 20.74 16.80
N HIS A 226 14.49 20.93 16.06
CA HIS A 226 14.48 20.98 14.60
C HIS A 226 14.38 22.42 14.02
N ASP A 227 14.48 23.44 14.88
CA ASP A 227 14.47 24.85 14.51
C ASP A 227 15.52 25.62 15.30
N GLU A 228 16.67 25.91 14.68
CA GLU A 228 17.84 26.52 15.33
C GLU A 228 17.49 27.84 16.05
N GLU A 229 16.67 28.69 15.43
CA GLU A 229 16.25 29.99 16.00
C GLU A 229 15.43 29.78 17.30
N LEU A 230 14.46 28.85 17.24
CA LEU A 230 13.59 28.56 18.38
C LEU A 230 14.31 27.78 19.46
N LEU A 231 15.26 26.91 19.08
CA LEU A 231 16.09 26.17 20.03
C LEU A 231 16.97 27.14 20.86
N GLU A 232 17.64 28.11 20.22
CA GLU A 232 18.45 29.14 20.93
C GLU A 232 17.58 29.96 21.88
N LYS A 233 16.40 30.38 21.43
CA LYS A 233 15.44 31.14 22.22
C LYS A 233 14.96 30.35 23.44
N TYR A 234 14.62 29.05 23.25
CA TYR A 234 14.17 28.15 24.29
C TYR A 234 15.27 27.87 25.34
N LEU A 235 16.50 27.56 24.89
CA LEU A 235 17.65 27.33 25.76
C LEU A 235 18.06 28.60 26.53
N GLY A 236 17.83 29.77 25.95
CA GLY A 236 18.02 31.09 26.58
C GLY A 236 16.98 31.39 27.67
N GLY A 237 16.02 30.49 27.90
CA GLY A 237 14.98 30.67 28.92
C GLY A 237 13.86 31.66 28.54
N ALA A 238 13.77 32.06 27.27
CA ALA A 238 12.69 32.91 26.79
C ALA A 238 11.42 32.07 26.51
N GLU A 239 10.27 32.60 26.89
CA GLU A 239 8.99 31.96 26.61
C GLU A 239 8.66 32.05 25.12
N LEU A 240 8.28 30.90 24.55
CA LEU A 240 7.85 30.83 23.15
C LEU A 240 6.36 31.17 23.03
N SER A 241 6.01 31.98 22.06
CA SER A 241 4.61 32.24 21.71
C SER A 241 3.93 31.00 21.14
N PHE A 242 2.60 30.99 21.16
CA PHE A 242 1.81 29.88 20.59
C PHE A 242 2.13 29.64 19.11
N ASP A 243 2.27 30.72 18.32
CA ASP A 243 2.57 30.62 16.88
C ASP A 243 3.98 30.06 16.63
N GLU A 244 4.97 30.40 17.48
CA GLU A 244 6.32 29.84 17.40
C GLU A 244 6.31 28.33 17.72
N ILE A 245 5.59 27.92 18.74
CA ILE A 245 5.44 26.51 19.10
C ILE A 245 4.75 25.74 17.94
N GLN A 246 3.69 26.31 17.40
CA GLN A 246 2.95 25.70 16.29
C GLN A 246 3.85 25.55 15.03
N ARG A 247 4.66 26.57 14.71
CA ARG A 247 5.66 26.54 13.63
C ARG A 247 6.70 25.43 13.86
N ALA A 248 7.22 25.31 15.08
CA ALA A 248 8.19 24.26 15.42
C ALA A 248 7.60 22.86 15.26
N ILE A 249 6.40 22.63 15.79
CA ILE A 249 5.70 21.34 15.68
C ILE A 249 5.42 20.99 14.22
N ARG A 250 4.96 21.97 13.40
CA ARG A 250 4.75 21.77 11.97
C ARG A 250 6.03 21.34 11.26
N LYS A 251 7.14 22.05 11.50
CA LYS A 251 8.45 21.76 10.89
C LYS A 251 8.94 20.37 11.29
N ALA A 252 8.85 20.02 12.55
CA ALA A 252 9.24 18.71 13.07
C ALA A 252 8.32 17.58 12.56
N THR A 253 7.02 17.83 12.41
CA THR A 253 6.07 16.85 11.84
C THR A 253 6.34 16.64 10.35
N THR A 254 6.52 17.71 9.59
CA THR A 254 6.78 17.64 8.15
C THR A 254 8.09 16.92 7.81
N SER A 255 9.11 17.06 8.66
CA SER A 255 10.38 16.33 8.52
C SER A 255 10.31 14.89 9.06
N GLY A 256 9.20 14.45 9.65
CA GLY A 256 9.06 13.15 10.30
C GLY A 256 9.86 12.99 11.59
N ALA A 257 10.28 14.10 12.20
CA ALA A 257 11.00 14.10 13.46
C ALA A 257 10.09 13.85 14.67
N ILE A 258 8.84 14.32 14.60
CA ILE A 258 7.81 14.04 15.59
C ILE A 258 6.52 13.53 14.93
N VAL A 259 5.69 12.86 15.69
CA VAL A 259 4.36 12.42 15.29
C VAL A 259 3.35 12.91 16.34
N PRO A 260 2.52 13.90 15.98
CA PRO A 260 1.46 14.39 16.85
C PRO A 260 0.39 13.32 17.10
N VAL A 261 -0.03 13.18 18.36
CA VAL A 261 -1.10 12.27 18.75
C VAL A 261 -2.28 13.04 19.30
N LEU A 262 -3.45 12.80 18.73
CA LEU A 262 -4.74 13.37 19.09
C LEU A 262 -5.67 12.28 19.61
N CYS A 263 -6.78 12.65 20.22
CA CYS A 263 -7.79 11.70 20.70
C CYS A 263 -9.22 12.17 20.42
N GLY A 264 -10.14 11.19 20.32
CA GLY A 264 -11.55 11.51 20.13
C GLY A 264 -12.43 10.27 20.00
N ALA A 265 -13.69 10.53 19.61
CA ALA A 265 -14.72 9.51 19.39
C ALA A 265 -15.56 9.91 18.18
N SER A 266 -15.12 9.50 16.98
CA SER A 266 -15.77 9.88 15.72
C SER A 266 -17.25 9.49 15.69
N PHE A 267 -17.60 8.32 16.22
CA PHE A 267 -18.99 7.86 16.28
C PHE A 267 -19.87 8.79 17.16
N LYS A 268 -19.31 9.34 18.21
CA LYS A 268 -19.96 10.33 19.10
C LYS A 268 -19.72 11.77 18.66
N ASN A 269 -19.17 12.00 17.47
CA ASN A 269 -18.91 13.32 16.89
C ASN A 269 -17.96 14.20 17.75
N LYS A 270 -17.04 13.61 18.51
CA LYS A 270 -16.11 14.30 19.39
C LYS A 270 -14.67 14.25 18.84
N GLY A 271 -14.04 15.41 18.68
CA GLY A 271 -12.62 15.55 18.33
C GLY A 271 -12.31 15.66 16.83
N VAL A 272 -13.27 15.48 15.92
CA VAL A 272 -13.01 15.48 14.47
C VAL A 272 -12.67 16.87 13.93
N GLN A 273 -13.27 17.94 14.47
CA GLN A 273 -12.91 19.31 14.09
C GLN A 273 -11.47 19.63 14.51
N ALA A 274 -11.07 19.23 15.69
CA ALA A 274 -9.70 19.40 16.16
C ALA A 274 -8.70 18.59 15.32
N LEU A 275 -9.10 17.42 14.81
CA LEU A 275 -8.31 16.67 13.83
C LEU A 275 -8.16 17.44 12.51
N LEU A 276 -9.23 18.04 11.99
CA LEU A 276 -9.15 18.88 10.77
C LEU A 276 -8.25 20.10 10.97
N ASP A 277 -8.31 20.74 12.13
CA ASP A 277 -7.41 21.83 12.49
C ASP A 277 -5.96 21.36 12.53
N ALA A 278 -5.68 20.20 13.15
CA ALA A 278 -4.33 19.63 13.21
C ALA A 278 -3.80 19.21 11.85
N VAL A 279 -4.64 18.72 10.95
CA VAL A 279 -4.28 18.42 9.56
C VAL A 279 -3.77 19.68 8.84
N ILE A 280 -4.44 20.81 9.03
CA ILE A 280 -4.03 22.09 8.46
C ILE A 280 -2.76 22.62 9.11
N ASP A 281 -2.72 22.59 10.43
CA ASP A 281 -1.65 23.20 11.22
C ASP A 281 -0.33 22.42 11.11
N TYR A 282 -0.36 21.08 11.02
CA TYR A 282 0.85 20.26 11.17
C TYR A 282 1.22 19.40 9.95
N LEU A 283 0.27 19.03 9.09
CA LEU A 283 0.63 18.27 7.88
C LEU A 283 1.10 19.20 6.75
N PRO A 284 2.01 18.71 5.89
CA PRO A 284 2.58 19.54 4.82
C PRO A 284 1.55 19.92 3.74
N SER A 285 1.82 21.03 3.10
CA SER A 285 1.28 21.41 1.80
C SER A 285 2.17 20.86 0.67
N PRO A 286 1.73 20.89 -0.59
CA PRO A 286 2.61 20.56 -1.72
C PRO A 286 3.88 21.41 -1.83
N GLU A 287 3.91 22.62 -1.24
CA GLU A 287 5.08 23.49 -1.21
C GLU A 287 6.11 23.07 -0.14
N ASP A 288 5.66 22.42 0.94
CA ASP A 288 6.55 21.95 2.01
C ASP A 288 7.29 20.66 1.65
N ILE A 289 6.88 20.00 0.55
CA ILE A 289 7.47 18.73 0.13
C ILE A 289 8.64 19.00 -0.81
N PRO A 290 9.75 18.24 -0.67
CA PRO A 290 10.88 18.36 -1.60
C PRO A 290 10.44 18.18 -3.06
N PRO A 291 11.14 18.83 -4.02
CA PRO A 291 10.87 18.65 -5.44
C PRO A 291 10.81 17.16 -5.80
N ILE A 292 9.81 16.79 -6.62
CA ILE A 292 9.68 15.39 -7.05
C ILE A 292 10.84 15.01 -7.95
N LYS A 293 11.45 13.87 -7.69
CA LYS A 293 12.57 13.32 -8.45
C LYS A 293 12.10 12.33 -9.50
N GLY A 294 12.79 12.32 -10.62
CA GLY A 294 12.61 11.38 -11.71
C GLY A 294 13.86 11.34 -12.58
N HIS A 295 13.75 10.62 -13.69
CA HIS A 295 14.83 10.51 -14.68
C HIS A 295 14.32 10.81 -16.09
N LEU A 296 15.21 11.06 -17.03
CA LEU A 296 14.82 11.22 -18.43
C LEU A 296 14.48 9.87 -19.07
N PRO A 297 13.50 9.82 -19.99
CA PRO A 297 13.27 8.62 -20.80
C PRO A 297 14.56 8.19 -21.51
N LEU A 298 14.84 6.89 -21.50
CA LEU A 298 16.06 6.28 -22.11
C LEU A 298 17.40 6.64 -21.42
N HIS A 299 17.40 7.44 -20.36
CA HIS A 299 18.60 7.87 -19.63
C HIS A 299 18.36 7.78 -18.11
N ASP A 300 18.27 6.58 -17.58
CA ASP A 300 17.94 6.32 -16.17
C ASP A 300 18.94 6.96 -15.18
N GLU A 301 20.16 7.23 -15.63
CA GLU A 301 21.21 7.89 -14.82
C GLU A 301 21.06 9.43 -14.74
N THR A 302 20.21 10.01 -15.60
CA THR A 302 20.02 11.48 -15.64
C THR A 302 18.82 11.87 -14.78
N HIS A 303 19.10 12.27 -13.54
CA HIS A 303 18.09 12.74 -12.61
C HIS A 303 17.56 14.13 -12.95
N VAL A 304 16.27 14.30 -12.87
CA VAL A 304 15.53 15.54 -13.07
C VAL A 304 14.61 15.78 -11.89
N GLU A 305 14.48 17.03 -11.47
CA GLU A 305 13.58 17.42 -10.39
C GLU A 305 12.50 18.38 -10.91
N ARG A 306 11.32 18.37 -10.28
CA ARG A 306 10.22 19.30 -10.53
C ARG A 306 9.71 19.87 -9.22
N CYS A 307 9.61 21.20 -9.14
CA CYS A 307 8.99 21.88 -8.02
C CYS A 307 7.47 21.92 -8.17
N ALA A 308 6.76 21.98 -7.06
CA ALA A 308 5.31 22.16 -7.05
C ALA A 308 4.96 23.61 -7.46
N SER A 309 4.80 23.84 -8.76
CA SER A 309 4.47 25.15 -9.32
C SER A 309 3.70 25.02 -10.61
N ASP A 310 2.69 25.87 -10.83
CA ASP A 310 1.91 25.90 -12.07
C ASP A 310 2.73 26.38 -13.28
N ALA A 311 3.86 27.09 -13.05
CA ALA A 311 4.75 27.60 -14.09
C ALA A 311 5.79 26.57 -14.56
N GLU A 312 5.98 25.49 -13.84
CA GLU A 312 6.87 24.40 -14.20
C GLU A 312 6.30 23.57 -15.37
N PRO A 313 7.13 22.83 -16.11
CA PRO A 313 6.64 21.83 -17.08
C PRO A 313 5.73 20.81 -16.41
N PHE A 314 4.67 20.42 -17.10
CA PHE A 314 3.70 19.47 -16.56
C PHE A 314 4.34 18.13 -16.21
N SER A 315 4.05 17.63 -15.02
CA SER A 315 4.32 16.26 -14.61
C SER A 315 3.25 15.75 -13.64
N ALA A 316 2.80 14.52 -13.87
CA ALA A 316 1.79 13.86 -13.06
C ALA A 316 2.02 12.35 -13.01
N LEU A 317 1.56 11.71 -11.95
CA LEU A 317 1.58 10.26 -11.77
C LEU A 317 0.15 9.73 -11.86
N ALA A 318 -0.10 8.80 -12.79
CA ALA A 318 -1.34 8.04 -12.85
C ALA A 318 -1.28 6.95 -11.77
N PHE A 319 -2.06 7.10 -10.70
CA PHE A 319 -1.96 6.21 -9.55
C PHE A 319 -3.11 5.20 -9.44
N LYS A 320 -4.22 5.43 -10.14
CA LYS A 320 -5.37 4.52 -10.14
C LYS A 320 -6.11 4.56 -11.46
N ILE A 321 -6.50 3.38 -11.95
CA ILE A 321 -7.44 3.22 -13.05
C ILE A 321 -8.74 2.67 -12.46
N ALA A 322 -9.87 3.17 -12.92
CA ALA A 322 -11.19 2.63 -12.58
C ALA A 322 -12.07 2.55 -13.83
N THR A 323 -12.95 1.59 -13.86
CA THR A 323 -13.97 1.46 -14.92
C THR A 323 -15.31 1.97 -14.40
N ASP A 324 -15.82 3.01 -15.04
CA ASP A 324 -17.13 3.56 -14.73
C ASP A 324 -18.15 3.10 -15.78
N PRO A 325 -19.36 2.64 -15.36
CA PRO A 325 -20.37 2.12 -16.29
C PRO A 325 -20.85 3.14 -17.33
N TYR A 326 -20.76 4.43 -17.02
CA TYR A 326 -21.33 5.51 -17.86
C TYR A 326 -20.29 6.25 -18.70
N VAL A 327 -19.10 6.47 -18.15
CA VAL A 327 -18.04 7.25 -18.83
C VAL A 327 -16.87 6.39 -19.29
N GLY A 328 -16.88 5.11 -18.95
CA GLY A 328 -15.85 4.16 -19.32
C GLY A 328 -14.62 4.30 -18.41
N ARG A 329 -13.44 4.30 -18.98
CA ARG A 329 -12.17 4.31 -18.25
C ARG A 329 -11.86 5.67 -17.66
N LEU A 330 -11.63 5.70 -16.35
CA LEU A 330 -11.17 6.84 -15.57
C LEU A 330 -9.72 6.61 -15.15
N THR A 331 -8.87 7.58 -15.41
CA THR A 331 -7.47 7.60 -14.94
C THR A 331 -7.33 8.66 -13.88
N PHE A 332 -7.11 8.25 -12.62
CA PHE A 332 -6.80 9.15 -11.52
C PHE A 332 -5.32 9.49 -11.53
N PHE A 333 -5.01 10.78 -11.39
CA PHE A 333 -3.63 11.24 -11.40
C PHE A 333 -3.41 12.37 -10.41
N ARG A 334 -2.19 12.45 -9.88
CA ARG A 334 -1.70 13.57 -9.09
C ARG A 334 -0.78 14.42 -9.95
N VAL A 335 -1.06 15.72 -10.00
CA VAL A 335 -0.17 16.71 -10.65
C VAL A 335 0.90 17.16 -9.65
N TYR A 336 2.17 16.97 -9.99
CA TYR A 336 3.29 17.44 -9.18
C TYR A 336 3.79 18.81 -9.65
N SER A 337 3.75 19.09 -10.94
CA SER A 337 4.16 20.38 -11.52
C SER A 337 3.34 20.72 -12.75
N GLY A 338 3.25 22.00 -13.07
CA GLY A 338 2.52 22.51 -14.24
C GLY A 338 1.01 22.37 -14.11
N SER A 339 0.33 22.38 -15.24
CA SER A 339 -1.11 22.23 -15.33
C SER A 339 -1.55 21.37 -16.52
N LEU A 340 -2.71 20.73 -16.41
CA LEU A 340 -3.32 19.95 -17.47
C LEU A 340 -4.71 20.48 -17.79
N LYS A 341 -4.96 20.77 -19.08
CA LYS A 341 -6.26 21.29 -19.56
C LYS A 341 -7.11 20.21 -20.22
N SER A 342 -8.41 20.31 -20.04
CA SER A 342 -9.38 19.47 -20.75
C SER A 342 -9.24 19.65 -22.26
N GLY A 343 -9.32 18.56 -23.01
CA GLY A 343 -9.18 18.54 -24.47
C GLY A 343 -7.75 18.67 -25.00
N SER A 344 -6.73 18.87 -24.15
CA SER A 344 -5.32 18.95 -24.53
C SER A 344 -4.70 17.59 -24.82
N TYR A 345 -3.43 17.60 -25.16
CA TYR A 345 -2.61 16.39 -25.27
C TYR A 345 -1.65 16.29 -24.09
N VAL A 346 -1.30 15.06 -23.76
CA VAL A 346 -0.32 14.72 -22.73
C VAL A 346 0.60 13.63 -23.25
N TYR A 347 1.84 13.64 -22.83
CA TYR A 347 2.82 12.62 -23.17
C TYR A 347 2.95 11.62 -22.03
N ASN A 348 2.70 10.34 -22.32
CA ASN A 348 2.98 9.23 -21.41
C ASN A 348 4.45 8.86 -21.53
N SER A 349 5.28 9.39 -20.65
CA SER A 349 6.75 9.22 -20.70
C SER A 349 7.19 7.78 -20.44
N THR A 350 6.40 7.02 -19.68
CA THR A 350 6.71 5.61 -19.38
C THR A 350 6.56 4.71 -20.62
N LYS A 351 5.63 5.07 -21.53
CA LYS A 351 5.30 4.26 -22.71
C LYS A 351 5.71 4.88 -24.02
N ASP A 352 6.31 6.07 -23.99
CA ASP A 352 6.67 6.84 -25.21
C ASP A 352 5.45 7.01 -26.13
N LYS A 353 4.33 7.50 -25.57
CA LYS A 353 3.10 7.70 -26.32
C LYS A 353 2.42 9.02 -26.00
N ARG A 354 1.93 9.69 -27.03
CA ARG A 354 1.10 10.88 -26.89
C ARG A 354 -0.37 10.49 -26.84
N GLU A 355 -1.08 10.98 -25.83
CA GLU A 355 -2.51 10.71 -25.63
C GLU A 355 -3.31 12.00 -25.56
N ARG A 356 -4.59 11.92 -25.99
CA ARG A 356 -5.51 13.04 -25.88
C ARG A 356 -6.30 12.95 -24.59
N VAL A 357 -6.24 14.00 -23.80
CA VAL A 357 -7.11 14.19 -22.64
C VAL A 357 -8.50 14.55 -23.13
N GLY A 358 -9.50 13.77 -22.81
CA GLY A 358 -10.88 14.09 -23.14
C GLY A 358 -11.44 15.12 -22.15
N ARG A 359 -12.13 14.66 -21.12
CA ARG A 359 -12.64 15.50 -20.02
C ARG A 359 -11.81 15.30 -18.77
N LEU A 360 -11.71 16.37 -17.98
CA LEU A 360 -11.12 16.34 -16.63
C LEU A 360 -12.24 16.40 -15.61
N LEU A 361 -12.10 15.63 -14.55
CA LEU A 361 -13.10 15.48 -13.51
C LEU A 361 -12.49 15.70 -12.13
N GLN A 362 -13.20 16.44 -11.29
CA GLN A 362 -13.03 16.42 -9.84
C GLN A 362 -13.93 15.33 -9.27
N MET A 363 -13.34 14.43 -8.49
CA MET A 363 -14.09 13.31 -7.91
C MET A 363 -14.53 13.61 -6.48
N HIS A 364 -15.72 13.12 -6.14
CA HIS A 364 -16.29 13.13 -4.79
C HIS A 364 -16.88 11.75 -4.53
N ALA A 365 -16.03 10.79 -4.16
CA ALA A 365 -16.34 9.36 -4.15
C ALA A 365 -16.83 8.91 -5.55
N ASN A 366 -18.11 8.54 -5.71
CA ASN A 366 -18.72 8.16 -7.00
C ASN A 366 -19.33 9.33 -7.78
N LYS A 367 -19.43 10.53 -7.18
CA LYS A 367 -19.91 11.73 -7.86
C LYS A 367 -18.75 12.42 -8.56
N ARG A 368 -19.05 13.04 -9.70
CA ARG A 368 -18.07 13.68 -10.58
C ARG A 368 -18.54 15.06 -10.99
N GLU A 369 -17.59 15.98 -11.02
CA GLU A 369 -17.78 17.34 -11.49
C GLU A 369 -16.78 17.61 -12.61
N GLU A 370 -17.24 18.12 -13.74
CA GLU A 370 -16.34 18.46 -14.84
C GLU A 370 -15.58 19.73 -14.52
N ILE A 371 -14.25 19.69 -14.76
CA ILE A 371 -13.35 20.81 -14.55
C ILE A 371 -12.55 21.07 -15.82
N GLU A 372 -12.17 22.33 -16.04
CA GLU A 372 -11.44 22.74 -17.23
C GLU A 372 -9.93 22.45 -17.12
N GLU A 373 -9.37 22.50 -15.91
CA GLU A 373 -7.93 22.40 -15.67
C GLU A 373 -7.65 21.79 -14.29
N VAL A 374 -6.57 20.99 -14.22
CA VAL A 374 -5.98 20.49 -12.97
C VAL A 374 -4.61 21.13 -12.82
N LEU A 375 -4.33 21.72 -11.66
CA LEU A 375 -3.12 22.50 -11.36
C LEU A 375 -2.13 21.69 -10.51
N ALA A 376 -0.89 22.16 -10.39
CA ALA A 376 0.13 21.57 -9.52
C ALA A 376 -0.39 21.35 -8.09
N GLY A 377 -0.04 20.23 -7.48
CA GLY A 377 -0.47 19.84 -6.14
C GLY A 377 -1.88 19.28 -6.05
N ASP A 378 -2.64 19.23 -7.14
CA ASP A 378 -4.03 18.72 -7.11
C ASP A 378 -4.14 17.27 -7.59
N ILE A 379 -5.28 16.66 -7.27
CA ILE A 379 -5.66 15.31 -7.68
C ILE A 379 -6.89 15.43 -8.57
N GLY A 380 -6.81 14.84 -9.77
CA GLY A 380 -7.90 14.82 -10.72
C GLY A 380 -8.09 13.45 -11.35
N ALA A 381 -9.15 13.33 -12.14
CA ALA A 381 -9.38 12.17 -12.99
C ALA A 381 -9.56 12.61 -14.45
N ALA A 382 -9.04 11.82 -15.39
CA ALA A 382 -9.16 12.07 -16.82
C ALA A 382 -9.93 10.95 -17.51
N ILE A 383 -10.72 11.34 -18.50
CA ILE A 383 -11.34 10.43 -19.46
C ILE A 383 -10.56 10.57 -20.78
N GLY A 384 -10.35 9.46 -21.48
CA GLY A 384 -9.77 9.46 -22.82
C GLY A 384 -8.34 8.93 -22.89
N LEU A 385 -7.68 8.74 -21.77
CA LEU A 385 -6.35 8.11 -21.71
C LEU A 385 -6.50 6.59 -21.86
N LYS A 386 -6.17 6.07 -23.05
CA LYS A 386 -6.41 4.65 -23.40
C LYS A 386 -5.23 3.75 -23.07
N GLU A 387 -4.03 4.27 -23.21
CA GLU A 387 -2.79 3.52 -23.05
C GLU A 387 -2.22 3.63 -21.65
N THR A 388 -2.53 4.74 -20.95
CA THR A 388 -2.05 5.02 -19.58
C THR A 388 -2.50 3.94 -18.60
N ARG A 389 -1.58 3.43 -17.77
CA ARG A 389 -1.83 2.44 -16.71
C ARG A 389 -1.46 3.01 -15.35
N THR A 390 -1.83 2.30 -14.30
CA THR A 390 -1.41 2.61 -12.93
C THR A 390 0.12 2.55 -12.85
N GLY A 391 0.73 3.64 -12.35
CA GLY A 391 2.18 3.81 -12.26
C GLY A 391 2.81 4.56 -13.41
N ASP A 392 2.08 4.83 -14.50
CA ASP A 392 2.62 5.60 -15.63
C ASP A 392 2.79 7.08 -15.27
N THR A 393 3.84 7.68 -15.79
CA THR A 393 4.08 9.12 -15.70
C THR A 393 3.52 9.83 -16.91
N LEU A 394 2.77 10.89 -16.64
CA LEU A 394 2.26 11.83 -17.65
C LEU A 394 3.07 13.12 -17.55
N SER A 395 3.60 13.61 -18.67
CA SER A 395 4.45 14.79 -18.69
C SER A 395 4.22 15.69 -19.90
N ASP A 396 4.94 16.79 -19.91
CA ASP A 396 5.15 17.62 -21.09
C ASP A 396 6.04 16.85 -22.10
N GLU A 397 5.67 16.85 -23.39
CA GLU A 397 6.40 16.16 -24.46
C GLU A 397 7.78 16.77 -24.71
N ASP A 398 7.89 18.10 -24.59
CA ASP A 398 9.13 18.83 -24.84
C ASP A 398 10.12 18.73 -23.66
N LYS A 399 9.61 18.45 -22.46
CA LYS A 399 10.40 18.32 -21.23
C LYS A 399 9.98 17.06 -20.44
N PRO A 400 10.21 15.88 -21.01
CA PRO A 400 9.73 14.64 -20.42
C PRO A 400 10.47 14.31 -19.13
N ILE A 401 9.76 13.62 -18.23
CA ILE A 401 10.30 13.05 -17.00
C ILE A 401 9.60 11.72 -16.77
N ILE A 402 10.30 10.74 -16.23
CA ILE A 402 9.72 9.53 -15.65
C ILE A 402 9.89 9.62 -14.15
N LEU A 403 8.78 9.67 -13.43
CA LEU A 403 8.76 9.63 -11.97
C LEU A 403 9.05 8.20 -11.50
N GLU A 404 9.57 8.07 -10.28
CA GLU A 404 9.89 6.77 -9.72
C GLU A 404 8.67 5.82 -9.78
N ALA A 405 8.89 4.66 -10.38
CA ALA A 405 7.84 3.67 -10.59
C ALA A 405 7.36 3.05 -9.26
N MET A 406 6.05 2.82 -9.15
CA MET A 406 5.48 2.04 -8.06
C MET A 406 5.85 0.57 -8.23
N LYS A 407 6.36 -0.04 -7.14
CA LYS A 407 6.66 -1.48 -7.11
C LYS A 407 5.46 -2.21 -6.52
N PHE A 408 4.82 -3.04 -7.32
CA PHE A 408 3.70 -3.84 -6.86
C PHE A 408 4.16 -5.23 -6.42
N PRO A 409 3.63 -5.76 -5.30
CA PRO A 409 3.93 -7.11 -4.86
C PRO A 409 3.37 -8.14 -5.86
N ASN A 410 4.00 -9.30 -5.91
CA ASN A 410 3.48 -10.42 -6.70
C ASN A 410 2.27 -11.04 -5.99
N PRO A 411 1.26 -11.51 -6.75
CA PRO A 411 0.14 -12.23 -6.17
C PRO A 411 0.61 -13.51 -5.48
N VAL A 412 -0.12 -13.92 -4.43
CA VAL A 412 0.24 -15.07 -3.58
C VAL A 412 -0.73 -16.24 -3.69
N ILE A 413 -1.95 -16.01 -4.19
CA ILE A 413 -2.99 -17.04 -4.35
C ILE A 413 -3.39 -17.14 -5.80
N ASP A 414 -3.50 -18.37 -6.30
CA ASP A 414 -4.01 -18.71 -7.62
C ASP A 414 -5.34 -19.47 -7.53
N VAL A 415 -6.30 -19.14 -8.40
CA VAL A 415 -7.61 -19.77 -8.50
C VAL A 415 -7.92 -20.04 -9.97
N ALA A 416 -8.43 -21.23 -10.27
CA ALA A 416 -8.96 -21.53 -11.60
C ALA A 416 -10.36 -20.95 -11.75
N ILE A 417 -10.63 -20.27 -12.87
CA ILE A 417 -11.94 -19.73 -13.22
C ILE A 417 -12.40 -20.27 -14.57
N GLU A 418 -13.61 -20.79 -14.62
CA GLU A 418 -14.19 -21.37 -15.82
C GLU A 418 -15.57 -20.77 -16.09
N PRO A 419 -15.83 -20.24 -17.31
CA PRO A 419 -17.15 -19.74 -17.67
C PRO A 419 -18.17 -20.90 -17.69
N ARG A 420 -19.38 -20.64 -17.22
CA ARG A 420 -20.44 -21.68 -17.22
C ARG A 420 -20.99 -21.97 -18.61
N THR A 421 -21.01 -20.98 -19.47
CA THR A 421 -21.52 -21.09 -20.83
C THR A 421 -20.54 -20.51 -21.83
N LYS A 422 -20.67 -20.90 -23.10
CA LYS A 422 -19.87 -20.32 -24.18
C LYS A 422 -20.10 -18.80 -24.36
N ALA A 423 -21.29 -18.31 -24.06
CA ALA A 423 -21.61 -16.89 -24.09
C ALA A 423 -20.92 -16.10 -22.96
N ASP A 424 -20.61 -16.76 -21.85
CA ASP A 424 -19.89 -16.14 -20.75
C ASP A 424 -18.38 -16.07 -21.00
N GLN A 425 -17.84 -16.85 -21.95
CA GLN A 425 -16.42 -16.87 -22.26
C GLN A 425 -15.93 -15.50 -22.80
N ASP A 426 -16.66 -14.88 -23.71
CA ASP A 426 -16.29 -13.58 -24.27
C ASP A 426 -16.43 -12.49 -23.22
N LYS A 427 -17.49 -12.55 -22.41
CA LYS A 427 -17.68 -11.61 -21.30
C LYS A 427 -16.59 -11.76 -20.23
N LEU A 428 -16.21 -12.99 -19.91
CA LEU A 428 -15.13 -13.28 -18.97
C LEU A 428 -13.81 -12.68 -19.43
N ALA A 429 -13.45 -12.83 -20.71
CA ALA A 429 -12.23 -12.26 -21.26
C ALA A 429 -12.20 -10.74 -21.13
N ILE A 430 -13.31 -10.06 -21.43
CA ILE A 430 -13.45 -8.61 -21.30
C ILE A 430 -13.38 -8.17 -19.82
N ALA A 431 -14.05 -8.90 -18.95
CA ALA A 431 -14.03 -8.63 -17.50
C ALA A 431 -12.62 -8.76 -16.91
N LEU A 432 -11.95 -9.86 -17.22
CA LEU A 432 -10.58 -10.13 -16.79
C LEU A 432 -9.61 -9.06 -17.26
N GLN A 433 -9.69 -8.65 -18.53
CA GLN A 433 -8.85 -7.58 -19.08
C GLN A 433 -9.06 -6.26 -18.32
N LYS A 434 -10.31 -5.84 -18.12
CA LYS A 434 -10.62 -4.58 -17.42
C LYS A 434 -10.15 -4.61 -15.98
N LEU A 435 -10.37 -5.71 -15.26
CA LEU A 435 -9.93 -5.85 -13.88
C LEU A 435 -8.39 -5.84 -13.75
N GLN A 436 -7.67 -6.43 -14.72
CA GLN A 436 -6.21 -6.33 -14.77
C GLN A 436 -5.70 -4.90 -15.05
N GLU A 437 -6.46 -4.11 -15.81
CA GLU A 437 -6.11 -2.71 -16.04
C GLU A 437 -6.30 -1.85 -14.78
N GLU A 438 -7.28 -2.21 -13.94
CA GLU A 438 -7.55 -1.52 -12.67
C GLU A 438 -6.57 -1.92 -11.58
N ASP A 439 -6.23 -3.21 -11.49
CA ASP A 439 -5.41 -3.78 -10.42
C ASP A 439 -4.15 -4.46 -10.97
N PRO A 440 -2.98 -3.87 -10.81
CA PRO A 440 -1.71 -4.44 -11.29
C PRO A 440 -1.27 -5.70 -10.54
N THR A 441 -1.87 -6.03 -9.38
CA THR A 441 -1.62 -7.28 -8.66
C THR A 441 -2.55 -8.41 -9.05
N PHE A 442 -3.62 -8.09 -9.75
CA PHE A 442 -4.47 -9.10 -10.35
C PHE A 442 -3.86 -9.58 -11.67
N ARG A 443 -3.47 -10.84 -11.73
CA ARG A 443 -2.89 -11.44 -12.94
C ARG A 443 -3.77 -12.54 -13.48
N VAL A 444 -3.80 -12.64 -14.80
CA VAL A 444 -4.52 -13.68 -15.52
C VAL A 444 -3.53 -14.42 -16.42
N ARG A 445 -3.55 -15.74 -16.35
CA ARG A 445 -2.77 -16.61 -17.24
C ARG A 445 -3.62 -17.79 -17.70
N SER A 446 -3.33 -18.28 -18.89
CA SER A 446 -3.89 -19.54 -19.36
C SER A 446 -2.88 -20.65 -19.07
N ASP A 447 -3.32 -21.73 -18.46
CA ASP A 447 -2.54 -22.93 -18.29
C ASP A 447 -2.48 -23.67 -19.63
N ALA A 448 -1.26 -23.89 -20.14
CA ALA A 448 -1.06 -24.51 -21.45
C ALA A 448 -1.42 -26.02 -21.49
N GLU A 449 -1.35 -26.69 -20.34
CA GLU A 449 -1.63 -28.13 -20.25
C GLU A 449 -3.12 -28.41 -20.01
N THR A 450 -3.72 -27.63 -19.11
CA THR A 450 -5.13 -27.84 -18.74
C THR A 450 -6.11 -27.00 -19.55
N GLY A 451 -5.62 -25.96 -20.24
CA GLY A 451 -6.44 -24.97 -20.93
C GLY A 451 -7.26 -24.09 -19.98
N GLN A 452 -7.05 -24.20 -18.68
CA GLN A 452 -7.76 -23.41 -17.68
C GLN A 452 -7.28 -21.97 -17.64
N THR A 453 -8.19 -21.06 -17.39
CA THR A 453 -7.85 -19.68 -17.02
C THR A 453 -7.57 -19.62 -15.55
N ILE A 454 -6.34 -19.22 -15.20
CA ILE A 454 -5.91 -19.05 -13.81
C ILE A 454 -5.89 -17.55 -13.49
N ILE A 455 -6.53 -17.17 -12.41
CA ILE A 455 -6.49 -15.83 -11.86
C ILE A 455 -5.67 -15.84 -10.56
N ALA A 456 -4.82 -14.85 -10.41
CA ALA A 456 -3.94 -14.71 -9.25
C ALA A 456 -4.18 -13.37 -8.55
N GLY A 457 -4.17 -13.37 -7.23
CA GLY A 457 -4.43 -12.21 -6.38
C GLY A 457 -3.68 -12.22 -5.06
N MET A 458 -3.86 -11.16 -4.27
CA MET A 458 -3.14 -10.95 -3.02
C MET A 458 -3.67 -11.77 -1.84
N GLY A 459 -4.92 -12.22 -1.90
CA GLY A 459 -5.56 -13.00 -0.86
C GLY A 459 -6.90 -13.59 -1.29
N GLU A 460 -7.49 -14.40 -0.43
CA GLU A 460 -8.78 -15.05 -0.69
C GLU A 460 -9.89 -14.02 -0.87
N LEU A 461 -9.96 -13.03 0.03
CA LEU A 461 -10.95 -11.95 -0.03
C LEU A 461 -10.78 -11.11 -1.31
N HIS A 462 -9.54 -10.84 -1.73
CA HIS A 462 -9.27 -10.11 -2.97
C HIS A 462 -9.86 -10.83 -4.18
N LEU A 463 -9.57 -12.12 -4.34
CA LEU A 463 -10.10 -12.91 -5.45
C LEU A 463 -11.62 -13.08 -5.38
N GLU A 464 -12.19 -13.28 -4.19
CA GLU A 464 -13.63 -13.35 -3.99
C GLU A 464 -14.35 -12.09 -4.46
N ILE A 465 -13.81 -10.92 -4.11
CA ILE A 465 -14.36 -9.63 -4.54
C ILE A 465 -14.28 -9.47 -6.06
N LEU A 466 -13.15 -9.81 -6.66
CA LEU A 466 -13.00 -9.73 -8.13
C LEU A 466 -13.98 -10.65 -8.86
N VAL A 467 -14.19 -11.86 -8.37
CA VAL A 467 -15.17 -12.80 -8.93
C VAL A 467 -16.60 -12.27 -8.75
N ASP A 468 -16.93 -11.71 -7.60
CA ASP A 468 -18.24 -11.11 -7.38
C ASP A 468 -18.45 -9.86 -8.25
N ARG A 469 -17.43 -9.03 -8.48
CA ARG A 469 -17.45 -7.94 -9.46
C ARG A 469 -17.71 -8.43 -10.87
N MET A 470 -17.05 -9.54 -11.30
CA MET A 470 -17.32 -10.13 -12.61
C MET A 470 -18.80 -10.51 -12.76
N LYS A 471 -19.40 -11.05 -11.72
CA LYS A 471 -20.81 -11.41 -11.72
C LYS A 471 -21.72 -10.19 -11.73
N ARG A 472 -21.51 -9.21 -10.84
CA ARG A 472 -22.39 -8.02 -10.68
C ARG A 472 -22.23 -7.00 -11.80
N GLU A 473 -21.00 -6.62 -12.13
CA GLU A 473 -20.71 -5.54 -13.08
C GLU A 473 -20.74 -6.04 -14.53
N PHE A 474 -20.14 -7.21 -14.79
CA PHE A 474 -19.97 -7.75 -16.15
C PHE A 474 -20.99 -8.83 -16.54
N LYS A 475 -21.85 -9.24 -15.58
CA LYS A 475 -22.85 -10.30 -15.78
C LYS A 475 -22.23 -11.60 -16.33
N VAL A 476 -21.11 -12.01 -15.72
CA VAL A 476 -20.39 -13.26 -16.03
C VAL A 476 -20.76 -14.32 -14.99
N GLU A 477 -21.27 -15.45 -15.47
CA GLU A 477 -21.43 -16.64 -14.64
C GLU A 477 -20.21 -17.55 -14.81
N ALA A 478 -19.45 -17.75 -13.73
CA ALA A 478 -18.25 -18.57 -13.76
C ALA A 478 -18.20 -19.52 -12.55
N ASN A 479 -17.58 -20.68 -12.75
CA ASN A 479 -17.20 -21.59 -11.68
C ASN A 479 -15.77 -21.24 -11.23
N VAL A 480 -15.57 -21.24 -9.92
CA VAL A 480 -14.27 -20.97 -9.33
C VAL A 480 -13.74 -22.26 -8.72
N GLY A 481 -12.51 -22.63 -9.09
CA GLY A 481 -11.82 -23.77 -8.52
C GLY A 481 -11.24 -23.49 -7.14
N LYS A 482 -10.67 -24.52 -6.48
CA LYS A 482 -9.98 -24.30 -5.20
C LYS A 482 -8.78 -23.36 -5.44
N PRO A 483 -8.52 -22.45 -4.49
CA PRO A 483 -7.34 -21.62 -4.55
C PRO A 483 -6.07 -22.49 -4.64
N GLN A 484 -5.14 -22.10 -5.50
CA GLN A 484 -3.82 -22.71 -5.58
C GLN A 484 -2.78 -21.81 -4.94
N VAL A 485 -1.81 -22.43 -4.27
CA VAL A 485 -0.72 -21.72 -3.60
C VAL A 485 0.34 -21.36 -4.63
N ALA A 486 0.77 -20.12 -4.66
CA ALA A 486 1.88 -19.66 -5.49
C ALA A 486 3.21 -20.08 -4.84
N PHE A 487 3.64 -21.31 -5.11
CA PHE A 487 4.95 -21.79 -4.70
C PHE A 487 6.06 -21.02 -5.39
N ARG A 488 7.24 -21.03 -4.80
CA ARG A 488 8.49 -20.55 -5.35
C ARG A 488 9.54 -21.62 -5.27
N GLU A 489 10.63 -21.45 -6.02
CA GLU A 489 11.81 -22.28 -5.91
C GLU A 489 12.96 -21.41 -5.44
N THR A 490 13.94 -22.00 -4.72
CA THR A 490 15.21 -21.36 -4.39
C THR A 490 16.32 -22.41 -4.29
N ILE A 491 17.53 -22.00 -3.95
CA ILE A 491 18.69 -22.86 -3.83
C ILE A 491 19.27 -22.79 -2.42
N ARG A 492 19.90 -23.89 -1.96
CA ARG A 492 20.43 -23.98 -0.60
C ARG A 492 21.91 -23.63 -0.47
N LYS A 493 22.70 -23.89 -1.51
CA LYS A 493 24.17 -23.79 -1.43
C LYS A 493 24.76 -23.13 -2.66
N LYS A 494 25.96 -22.58 -2.47
CA LYS A 494 26.76 -22.03 -3.55
C LYS A 494 27.39 -23.17 -4.38
N VAL A 495 27.36 -23.00 -5.69
CA VAL A 495 28.09 -23.84 -6.67
C VAL A 495 28.87 -22.92 -7.60
N LYS A 496 30.01 -23.40 -8.08
CA LYS A 496 30.91 -22.63 -8.92
C LYS A 496 31.22 -23.37 -10.22
N ASP A 497 31.70 -22.58 -11.19
CA ASP A 497 32.20 -23.07 -12.47
C ASP A 497 31.14 -23.90 -13.25
N ILE A 498 29.91 -23.51 -13.21
CA ILE A 498 28.82 -24.18 -13.95
C ILE A 498 28.88 -23.78 -15.41
N GLU A 499 29.20 -24.73 -16.26
CA GLU A 499 29.31 -24.53 -17.69
C GLU A 499 27.96 -24.68 -18.40
N GLY A 500 27.58 -23.68 -19.21
CA GLY A 500 26.47 -23.74 -20.16
C GLY A 500 27.00 -23.57 -21.57
N LYS A 501 26.88 -24.62 -22.38
CA LYS A 501 27.43 -24.63 -23.74
C LYS A 501 26.35 -25.02 -24.75
N PHE A 502 26.03 -24.11 -25.64
CA PHE A 502 25.11 -24.33 -26.72
C PHE A 502 25.85 -24.31 -28.05
N ILE A 503 25.87 -25.47 -28.71
CA ILE A 503 26.49 -25.64 -30.03
C ILE A 503 25.47 -26.33 -30.93
N ARG A 504 25.13 -25.69 -32.06
CA ARG A 504 24.29 -26.29 -33.07
C ARG A 504 24.84 -26.00 -34.46
N GLN A 505 25.10 -27.05 -35.23
CA GLN A 505 25.45 -26.97 -36.64
C GLN A 505 24.35 -27.61 -37.46
N SER A 506 23.69 -26.83 -38.30
CA SER A 506 22.69 -27.32 -39.25
C SER A 506 22.92 -26.63 -40.59
N GLY A 507 23.73 -27.25 -41.47
CA GLY A 507 23.86 -26.93 -42.87
C GLY A 507 23.94 -25.44 -43.23
N GLY A 508 24.94 -24.69 -42.72
CA GLY A 508 25.12 -23.26 -42.95
C GLY A 508 25.84 -22.59 -41.79
N LYS A 509 25.46 -21.36 -41.40
CA LYS A 509 26.00 -20.65 -40.26
C LYS A 509 25.66 -21.41 -38.97
N GLY A 510 26.69 -21.81 -38.16
CA GLY A 510 26.52 -22.47 -36.88
C GLY A 510 25.95 -21.54 -35.80
N GLN A 511 25.62 -22.09 -34.65
CA GLN A 511 25.29 -21.33 -33.44
C GLN A 511 26.21 -21.76 -32.32
N TYR A 512 26.86 -20.79 -31.67
CA TYR A 512 27.79 -21.02 -30.58
C TYR A 512 27.57 -20.04 -29.44
N GLY A 513 27.37 -20.55 -28.23
CA GLY A 513 27.32 -19.78 -27.00
C GLY A 513 27.91 -20.62 -25.85
N HIS A 514 28.83 -20.04 -25.10
CA HIS A 514 29.48 -20.71 -23.97
C HIS A 514 29.63 -19.72 -22.82
N VAL A 515 29.11 -20.08 -21.67
CA VAL A 515 29.16 -19.29 -20.44
C VAL A 515 29.50 -20.17 -19.25
N VAL A 516 30.16 -19.59 -18.25
CA VAL A 516 30.43 -20.22 -16.97
C VAL A 516 29.90 -19.34 -15.86
N LEU A 517 29.05 -19.90 -15.01
CA LEU A 517 28.35 -19.20 -13.92
C LEU A 517 28.79 -19.73 -12.55
N ASP A 518 28.94 -18.82 -11.61
CA ASP A 518 28.83 -19.12 -10.20
C ASP A 518 27.40 -18.85 -9.77
N VAL A 519 26.76 -19.76 -9.07
CA VAL A 519 25.39 -19.66 -8.61
C VAL A 519 25.35 -19.79 -7.08
N GLU A 520 24.77 -18.83 -6.40
CA GLU A 520 24.68 -18.80 -4.94
C GLU A 520 23.32 -18.25 -4.46
N PRO A 521 22.86 -18.66 -3.25
CA PRO A 521 21.71 -18.04 -2.64
C PRO A 521 21.95 -16.53 -2.44
N ALA A 522 20.93 -15.72 -2.71
CA ALA A 522 20.90 -14.30 -2.36
C ALA A 522 20.17 -14.11 -1.02
N GLU A 523 20.21 -12.89 -0.48
CA GLU A 523 19.46 -12.54 0.72
C GLU A 523 17.95 -12.70 0.49
N PRO A 524 17.19 -13.14 1.49
CA PRO A 524 15.74 -13.27 1.38
C PRO A 524 15.09 -11.97 0.89
N GLY A 525 14.28 -12.07 -0.15
CA GLY A 525 13.60 -10.93 -0.78
C GLY A 525 14.44 -10.15 -1.81
N ALA A 526 15.69 -10.54 -2.05
CA ALA A 526 16.53 -9.91 -3.07
C ALA A 526 16.10 -10.27 -4.51
N GLY A 527 15.34 -11.34 -4.66
CA GLY A 527 14.90 -11.82 -5.97
C GLY A 527 16.04 -12.37 -6.80
N PHE A 528 16.18 -11.91 -8.05
CA PHE A 528 17.29 -12.32 -8.92
C PHE A 528 18.34 -11.23 -9.00
N VAL A 529 19.59 -11.60 -8.69
CA VAL A 529 20.75 -10.72 -8.76
C VAL A 529 21.73 -11.26 -9.81
N PHE A 530 22.06 -10.44 -10.79
CA PHE A 530 23.07 -10.76 -11.79
C PHE A 530 24.34 -9.93 -11.57
N GLU A 531 25.49 -10.58 -11.62
CA GLU A 531 26.81 -9.95 -11.51
C GLU A 531 27.70 -10.35 -12.69
N ASP A 532 28.25 -9.36 -13.39
CA ASP A 532 29.21 -9.57 -14.46
C ASP A 532 30.64 -9.42 -13.92
N LYS A 533 31.46 -10.51 -14.03
CA LYS A 533 32.88 -10.54 -13.70
C LYS A 533 33.77 -10.94 -14.87
N ILE A 534 33.30 -10.73 -16.09
CA ILE A 534 34.07 -11.00 -17.29
C ILE A 534 35.31 -10.10 -17.34
N VAL A 535 36.47 -10.70 -17.48
CA VAL A 535 37.77 -10.03 -17.64
C VAL A 535 38.38 -10.38 -18.99
N GLY A 536 39.04 -9.41 -19.62
CA GLY A 536 39.78 -9.64 -20.86
C GLY A 536 38.94 -9.79 -22.13
N GLY A 537 37.62 -9.51 -22.08
CA GLY A 537 36.75 -9.52 -23.26
C GLY A 537 36.49 -10.91 -23.86
N VAL A 538 36.60 -11.96 -23.03
CA VAL A 538 36.36 -13.37 -23.44
C VAL A 538 34.94 -13.61 -23.92
N ILE A 539 34.00 -12.74 -23.52
CA ILE A 539 32.66 -12.59 -24.06
C ILE A 539 32.51 -11.14 -24.47
N PRO A 540 32.12 -10.82 -25.74
CA PRO A 540 31.75 -9.46 -26.14
C PRO A 540 30.60 -8.89 -25.31
N ARG A 541 30.65 -7.60 -24.98
CA ARG A 541 29.66 -6.93 -24.11
C ARG A 541 28.23 -7.06 -24.60
N GLU A 542 28.02 -7.11 -25.90
CA GLU A 542 26.73 -7.27 -26.55
C GLU A 542 26.04 -8.59 -26.18
N PHE A 543 26.77 -9.64 -25.79
CA PHE A 543 26.21 -10.94 -25.42
C PHE A 543 25.92 -11.08 -23.91
N ILE A 544 26.40 -10.16 -23.06
CA ILE A 544 26.18 -10.23 -21.59
C ILE A 544 24.68 -10.04 -21.27
N LYS A 545 24.01 -9.04 -21.86
CA LYS A 545 22.57 -8.85 -21.70
C LYS A 545 21.73 -10.05 -22.16
N PRO A 546 21.96 -10.65 -23.34
CA PRO A 546 21.35 -11.92 -23.72
C PRO A 546 21.54 -13.06 -22.72
N VAL A 547 22.74 -13.20 -22.13
CA VAL A 547 22.98 -14.20 -21.06
C VAL A 547 22.07 -13.93 -19.85
N GLU A 548 22.05 -12.70 -19.34
CA GLU A 548 21.17 -12.31 -18.23
C GLU A 548 19.70 -12.60 -18.55
N ALA A 549 19.24 -12.23 -19.75
CA ALA A 549 17.86 -12.49 -20.18
C ALA A 549 17.55 -14.00 -20.22
N GLY A 550 18.47 -14.82 -20.70
CA GLY A 550 18.33 -16.28 -20.70
C GLY A 550 18.28 -16.89 -19.30
N ILE A 551 19.07 -16.37 -18.38
CA ILE A 551 19.05 -16.77 -16.96
C ILE A 551 17.69 -16.39 -16.36
N ARG A 552 17.24 -15.15 -16.53
CA ARG A 552 15.97 -14.64 -15.98
C ARG A 552 14.78 -15.46 -16.45
N GLU A 553 14.66 -15.72 -17.73
CA GLU A 553 13.58 -16.56 -18.28
C GLU A 553 13.65 -18.01 -17.74
N ALA A 554 14.84 -18.55 -17.53
CA ALA A 554 14.98 -19.88 -16.96
C ALA A 554 14.53 -19.93 -15.49
N LEU A 555 14.83 -18.89 -14.72
CA LEU A 555 14.41 -18.77 -13.32
C LEU A 555 12.90 -18.56 -13.20
N GLU A 556 12.27 -17.84 -14.15
CA GLU A 556 10.80 -17.69 -14.18
C GLU A 556 10.06 -19.03 -14.36
N ASN A 557 10.67 -19.98 -15.03
CA ASN A 557 10.10 -21.31 -15.28
C ASN A 557 10.54 -22.37 -14.27
N GLY A 558 11.40 -22.02 -13.31
CA GLY A 558 11.92 -22.94 -12.30
C GLY A 558 12.70 -24.15 -12.84
N VAL A 559 13.12 -25.03 -11.93
CA VAL A 559 13.88 -26.25 -12.29
C VAL A 559 13.33 -27.52 -11.65
N LEU A 560 12.44 -27.42 -10.64
CA LEU A 560 11.87 -28.55 -9.91
C LEU A 560 10.43 -28.86 -10.36
N ALA A 561 9.57 -27.86 -10.28
CA ALA A 561 8.14 -28.01 -10.48
C ALA A 561 7.54 -26.91 -11.35
N GLY A 562 8.36 -26.09 -11.99
CA GLY A 562 7.91 -25.02 -12.87
C GLY A 562 7.51 -23.73 -12.14
N TYR A 563 7.87 -23.56 -10.87
CA TYR A 563 7.60 -22.36 -10.12
C TYR A 563 8.77 -21.36 -10.21
N PRO A 564 8.50 -20.06 -10.26
CA PRO A 564 9.56 -19.05 -10.34
C PRO A 564 10.59 -19.20 -9.22
N MET A 565 11.86 -19.14 -9.57
CA MET A 565 12.97 -19.15 -8.61
C MET A 565 13.22 -17.73 -8.09
N VAL A 566 13.41 -17.60 -6.79
CA VAL A 566 13.70 -16.36 -6.08
C VAL A 566 14.98 -16.48 -5.25
N ASP A 567 15.54 -15.32 -4.90
CA ASP A 567 16.71 -15.20 -4.02
C ASP A 567 17.92 -15.99 -4.55
N VAL A 568 18.17 -15.81 -5.84
CA VAL A 568 19.28 -16.44 -6.56
C VAL A 568 20.20 -15.35 -7.11
N LYS A 569 21.50 -15.49 -6.80
CA LYS A 569 22.54 -14.68 -7.41
C LYS A 569 23.33 -15.52 -8.40
N ALA A 570 23.42 -15.02 -9.64
CA ALA A 570 24.24 -15.61 -10.69
C ALA A 570 25.37 -14.66 -11.07
N THR A 571 26.60 -15.11 -10.97
CA THR A 571 27.80 -14.37 -11.37
C THR A 571 28.37 -14.98 -12.62
N LEU A 572 28.43 -14.20 -13.69
CA LEU A 572 29.09 -14.62 -14.95
C LEU A 572 30.59 -14.43 -14.79
N THR A 573 31.33 -15.55 -14.73
CA THR A 573 32.77 -15.56 -14.43
C THR A 573 33.63 -15.74 -15.64
N PHE A 574 33.19 -16.56 -16.60
CA PHE A 574 33.96 -16.90 -17.81
C PHE A 574 33.01 -17.31 -18.95
N GLY A 575 33.59 -17.46 -20.13
CA GLY A 575 32.94 -17.99 -21.31
C GLY A 575 33.85 -17.88 -22.53
N SER A 576 33.33 -18.25 -23.68
CA SER A 576 34.05 -18.10 -24.95
C SER A 576 33.06 -17.83 -26.07
N TYR A 577 33.52 -17.17 -27.10
CA TYR A 577 32.75 -16.87 -28.30
C TYR A 577 33.46 -17.31 -29.57
N HIS A 578 32.72 -17.39 -30.65
CA HIS A 578 33.24 -17.71 -31.98
C HIS A 578 32.83 -16.60 -32.95
N ASP A 579 33.78 -15.98 -33.62
CA ASP A 579 33.56 -14.77 -34.44
C ASP A 579 32.47 -14.89 -35.50
N VAL A 580 32.19 -16.08 -35.99
CA VAL A 580 31.21 -16.32 -37.06
C VAL A 580 29.89 -16.90 -36.52
N ASP A 581 29.96 -17.80 -35.55
CA ASP A 581 28.82 -18.63 -35.12
C ASP A 581 28.18 -18.14 -33.82
N SER A 582 28.77 -17.18 -33.15
CA SER A 582 28.17 -16.60 -31.93
C SER A 582 27.00 -15.69 -32.27
N SER A 583 25.95 -15.77 -31.48
CA SER A 583 24.74 -14.95 -31.61
C SER A 583 24.10 -14.71 -30.24
N GLU A 584 23.32 -13.62 -30.13
CA GLU A 584 22.56 -13.30 -28.91
C GLU A 584 21.70 -14.49 -28.46
N MET A 585 21.01 -15.15 -29.39
CA MET A 585 20.18 -16.31 -29.11
C MET A 585 20.99 -17.48 -28.54
N ALA A 586 22.19 -17.75 -29.07
CA ALA A 586 23.05 -18.82 -28.58
C ALA A 586 23.52 -18.56 -27.15
N PHE A 587 23.89 -17.32 -26.83
CA PHE A 587 24.29 -16.93 -25.47
C PHE A 587 23.10 -16.91 -24.51
N LYS A 588 21.92 -16.51 -24.95
CA LYS A 588 20.69 -16.61 -24.18
C LYS A 588 20.37 -18.05 -23.79
N ILE A 589 20.47 -18.99 -24.73
CA ILE A 589 20.28 -20.42 -24.48
C ILE A 589 21.37 -20.97 -23.55
N ALA A 590 22.65 -20.61 -23.79
CA ALA A 590 23.76 -21.05 -22.94
C ALA A 590 23.57 -20.58 -21.50
N GLY A 591 23.16 -19.32 -21.25
CA GLY A 591 22.82 -18.80 -19.93
C GLY A 591 21.69 -19.58 -19.28
N SER A 592 20.63 -19.88 -20.02
CA SER A 592 19.50 -20.70 -19.54
C SER A 592 19.94 -22.13 -19.17
N MET A 593 20.83 -22.74 -19.95
CA MET A 593 21.37 -24.09 -19.65
C MET A 593 22.22 -24.07 -18.37
N ALA A 594 23.13 -23.10 -18.26
CA ALA A 594 24.03 -22.98 -17.13
C ALA A 594 23.27 -22.78 -15.80
N ILE A 595 22.30 -21.87 -15.78
CA ILE A 595 21.55 -21.59 -14.55
C ILE A 595 20.67 -22.78 -14.13
N LYS A 596 20.04 -23.49 -15.08
CA LYS A 596 19.25 -24.68 -14.77
C LYS A 596 20.11 -25.79 -14.14
N GLU A 597 21.27 -26.04 -14.70
CA GLU A 597 22.20 -27.03 -14.15
C GLU A 597 22.77 -26.56 -12.81
N GLY A 598 23.15 -25.28 -12.71
CA GLY A 598 23.63 -24.69 -11.46
C GLY A 598 22.60 -24.77 -10.34
N ALA A 599 21.36 -24.47 -10.61
CA ALA A 599 20.28 -24.55 -9.63
C ALA A 599 20.05 -25.99 -9.13
N ARG A 600 20.11 -26.99 -10.02
CA ARG A 600 20.01 -28.41 -9.62
C ARG A 600 21.15 -28.82 -8.70
N GLN A 601 22.38 -28.49 -9.07
CA GLN A 601 23.59 -28.80 -8.27
C GLN A 601 23.61 -28.00 -6.96
N ALA A 602 23.07 -26.80 -6.94
CA ALA A 602 22.93 -25.95 -5.76
C ALA A 602 21.87 -26.46 -4.76
N GLY A 603 21.17 -27.54 -5.08
CA GLY A 603 20.15 -28.12 -4.22
C GLY A 603 18.90 -27.27 -4.21
N ALA A 604 18.26 -27.16 -5.36
CA ALA A 604 16.98 -26.46 -5.49
C ALA A 604 15.93 -27.03 -4.54
N VAL A 605 15.13 -26.18 -3.93
CA VAL A 605 14.06 -26.51 -2.98
C VAL A 605 12.80 -25.69 -3.29
N LEU A 606 11.65 -26.23 -2.88
CA LEU A 606 10.37 -25.59 -3.01
C LEU A 606 10.09 -24.72 -1.79
N LEU A 607 9.57 -23.53 -2.00
CA LEU A 607 9.12 -22.59 -0.98
C LEU A 607 7.61 -22.44 -1.04
N GLU A 608 6.97 -22.35 0.14
CA GLU A 608 5.57 -22.01 0.30
C GLU A 608 5.40 -20.68 1.03
N PRO A 609 4.35 -19.90 0.71
CA PRO A 609 4.06 -18.66 1.43
C PRO A 609 3.53 -19.00 2.82
N VAL A 610 4.11 -18.35 3.83
CA VAL A 610 3.69 -18.40 5.24
C VAL A 610 2.98 -17.11 5.57
N MET A 611 1.84 -17.25 6.25
CA MET A 611 1.00 -16.15 6.66
C MET A 611 1.18 -15.90 8.16
N GLU A 612 1.38 -14.65 8.55
CA GLU A 612 1.20 -14.21 9.93
C GLU A 612 -0.31 -14.15 10.20
N VAL A 613 -0.78 -14.99 11.10
CA VAL A 613 -2.19 -15.16 11.46
C VAL A 613 -2.40 -14.65 12.87
N GLU A 614 -3.31 -13.71 13.05
CA GLU A 614 -3.77 -13.25 14.36
C GLU A 614 -5.24 -13.70 14.56
N VAL A 615 -5.51 -14.46 15.60
CA VAL A 615 -6.86 -14.90 15.96
C VAL A 615 -7.27 -14.25 17.26
N VAL A 616 -8.35 -13.48 17.24
CA VAL A 616 -8.99 -12.90 18.43
C VAL A 616 -10.16 -13.77 18.84
N THR A 617 -10.10 -14.36 20.02
CA THR A 617 -11.09 -15.34 20.50
C THR A 617 -11.41 -15.13 21.98
N PRO A 618 -12.63 -15.42 22.46
CA PRO A 618 -12.91 -15.53 23.87
C PRO A 618 -12.04 -16.61 24.54
N SER A 619 -11.71 -16.43 25.80
CA SER A 619 -10.86 -17.34 26.58
C SER A 619 -11.34 -18.80 26.54
N ASP A 620 -12.65 -19.02 26.46
CA ASP A 620 -13.28 -20.34 26.44
C ASP A 620 -12.87 -21.19 25.22
N PHE A 621 -12.50 -20.55 24.09
CA PHE A 621 -12.13 -21.23 22.85
C PHE A 621 -10.62 -21.22 22.57
N LEU A 622 -9.83 -20.64 23.47
CA LEU A 622 -8.39 -20.47 23.26
C LEU A 622 -7.67 -21.79 22.95
N GLY A 623 -8.00 -22.83 23.72
CA GLY A 623 -7.41 -24.18 23.54
C GLY A 623 -7.72 -24.79 22.16
N ASP A 624 -8.97 -24.67 21.74
CA ASP A 624 -9.43 -25.20 20.44
C ASP A 624 -8.75 -24.45 19.28
N VAL A 625 -8.64 -23.12 19.37
CA VAL A 625 -7.96 -22.29 18.37
C VAL A 625 -6.48 -22.64 18.24
N ILE A 626 -5.77 -22.79 19.37
CA ILE A 626 -4.35 -23.18 19.37
C ILE A 626 -4.18 -24.59 18.78
N GLY A 627 -5.06 -25.53 19.17
CA GLY A 627 -5.06 -26.90 18.66
C GLY A 627 -5.26 -26.94 17.14
N ASP A 628 -6.22 -26.19 16.61
CA ASP A 628 -6.49 -26.13 15.18
C ASP A 628 -5.34 -25.48 14.40
N LEU A 629 -4.82 -24.32 14.85
CA LEU A 629 -3.66 -23.69 14.23
C LEU A 629 -2.43 -24.61 14.21
N SER A 630 -2.18 -25.32 15.30
CA SER A 630 -1.07 -26.29 15.37
C SER A 630 -1.27 -27.47 14.42
N SER A 631 -2.51 -27.94 14.24
CA SER A 631 -2.85 -29.01 13.30
C SER A 631 -2.62 -28.58 11.84
N ARG A 632 -2.69 -27.28 11.57
CA ARG A 632 -2.40 -26.63 10.28
C ARG A 632 -0.93 -26.28 10.08
N ARG A 633 -0.03 -26.93 10.77
CA ARG A 633 1.42 -26.66 10.75
C ARG A 633 1.77 -25.26 11.26
N GLY A 634 0.87 -24.62 11.99
CA GLY A 634 1.09 -23.29 12.54
C GLY A 634 2.14 -23.29 13.65
N LYS A 635 3.05 -22.36 13.59
CA LYS A 635 4.04 -22.05 14.64
C LYS A 635 3.47 -20.93 15.50
N ILE A 636 3.06 -21.24 16.73
CA ILE A 636 2.51 -20.23 17.64
C ILE A 636 3.65 -19.28 18.07
N GLY A 637 3.55 -18.03 17.69
CA GLY A 637 4.53 -16.99 17.99
C GLY A 637 4.31 -16.28 19.32
N GLY A 638 3.05 -16.18 19.76
CA GLY A 638 2.69 -15.53 21.01
C GLY A 638 1.22 -15.54 21.35
N MET A 639 0.94 -15.19 22.59
CA MET A 639 -0.42 -14.98 23.08
C MET A 639 -0.47 -13.71 23.92
N THR A 640 -1.47 -12.88 23.68
CA THR A 640 -1.69 -11.65 24.44
C THR A 640 -3.16 -11.53 24.81
N GLN A 641 -3.42 -10.92 25.96
CA GLN A 641 -4.79 -10.65 26.38
C GLN A 641 -5.19 -9.24 25.93
N ARG A 642 -6.37 -9.14 25.32
CA ARG A 642 -6.95 -7.89 24.85
C ARG A 642 -8.36 -7.72 25.43
N GLY A 643 -8.48 -7.05 26.56
CA GLY A 643 -9.74 -6.99 27.30
C GLY A 643 -10.19 -8.40 27.74
N ASP A 644 -11.41 -8.78 27.40
CA ASP A 644 -11.97 -10.12 27.67
C ASP A 644 -11.60 -11.17 26.60
N ALA A 645 -10.90 -10.77 25.54
CA ALA A 645 -10.49 -11.64 24.47
C ALA A 645 -9.01 -12.04 24.56
N GLN A 646 -8.69 -13.21 24.06
CA GLN A 646 -7.32 -13.68 23.85
C GLN A 646 -6.94 -13.50 22.40
N VAL A 647 -5.71 -13.09 22.16
CA VAL A 647 -5.14 -12.94 20.82
C VAL A 647 -4.05 -13.97 20.66
N VAL A 648 -4.18 -14.84 19.67
CA VAL A 648 -3.18 -15.85 19.30
C VAL A 648 -2.52 -15.41 18.00
N ALA A 649 -1.21 -15.21 18.03
CA ALA A 649 -0.39 -14.96 16.86
C ALA A 649 0.32 -16.24 16.43
N ALA A 650 0.27 -16.58 15.15
CA ALA A 650 0.89 -17.80 14.61
C ALA A 650 1.33 -17.60 13.15
N ASP A 651 2.44 -18.23 12.78
CA ASP A 651 2.88 -18.34 11.39
C ASP A 651 2.35 -19.64 10.80
N VAL A 652 1.48 -19.54 9.79
CA VAL A 652 0.80 -20.70 9.21
C VAL A 652 0.98 -20.73 7.69
N PRO A 653 1.35 -21.85 7.08
CA PRO A 653 1.40 -21.97 5.63
C PRO A 653 0.05 -21.67 4.99
N LEU A 654 0.04 -20.85 3.93
CA LEU A 654 -1.19 -20.45 3.23
C LEU A 654 -2.03 -21.64 2.79
N ALA A 655 -1.38 -22.74 2.34
CA ALA A 655 -2.05 -23.96 1.92
C ALA A 655 -3.00 -24.54 2.98
N GLU A 656 -2.67 -24.33 4.25
CA GLU A 656 -3.44 -24.85 5.40
C GLU A 656 -4.54 -23.88 5.87
N MET A 657 -4.53 -22.66 5.36
CA MET A 657 -5.49 -21.63 5.77
C MET A 657 -6.78 -21.63 4.95
N PHE A 658 -6.82 -22.36 3.83
CA PHE A 658 -8.04 -22.43 3.04
C PHE A 658 -9.22 -23.04 3.82
N GLY A 659 -10.34 -22.31 3.84
CA GLY A 659 -11.52 -22.69 4.60
C GLY A 659 -11.41 -22.46 6.12
N TYR A 660 -10.32 -21.86 6.60
CA TYR A 660 -10.12 -21.59 8.03
C TYR A 660 -11.24 -20.72 8.63
N SER A 661 -11.73 -19.71 7.90
CA SER A 661 -12.84 -18.86 8.34
C SER A 661 -14.07 -19.68 8.76
N THR A 662 -14.44 -20.68 7.97
CA THR A 662 -15.58 -21.56 8.26
C THR A 662 -15.30 -22.43 9.48
N THR A 663 -14.10 -23.01 9.56
CA THR A 663 -13.68 -23.83 10.71
C THR A 663 -13.69 -23.02 12.00
N LEU A 664 -13.09 -21.83 11.99
CA LEU A 664 -13.02 -20.93 13.14
C LEU A 664 -14.41 -20.52 13.62
N ARG A 665 -15.31 -20.14 12.70
CA ARG A 665 -16.70 -19.76 13.04
C ARG A 665 -17.46 -20.94 13.66
N SER A 666 -17.32 -22.14 13.11
CA SER A 666 -17.96 -23.34 13.66
C SER A 666 -17.45 -23.67 15.05
N MET A 667 -16.14 -23.63 15.25
CA MET A 667 -15.46 -23.95 16.51
C MET A 667 -15.77 -22.94 17.62
N THR A 668 -15.87 -21.66 17.28
CA THR A 668 -16.04 -20.57 18.25
C THR A 668 -17.47 -20.01 18.29
N GLN A 669 -18.42 -20.67 17.65
CA GLN A 669 -19.82 -20.22 17.55
C GLN A 669 -19.94 -18.79 16.97
N GLY A 670 -19.07 -18.45 16.02
CA GLY A 670 -19.01 -17.13 15.38
C GLY A 670 -18.43 -16.01 16.24
N ARG A 671 -17.89 -16.33 17.43
CA ARG A 671 -17.37 -15.32 18.37
C ARG A 671 -15.90 -14.97 18.19
N ALA A 672 -15.14 -15.72 17.40
CA ALA A 672 -13.76 -15.40 17.04
C ALA A 672 -13.68 -14.80 15.65
N VAL A 673 -12.70 -13.94 15.50
CA VAL A 673 -12.30 -13.35 14.22
C VAL A 673 -10.82 -13.61 14.00
N TYR A 674 -10.38 -13.65 12.75
CA TYR A 674 -8.97 -13.75 12.43
C TYR A 674 -8.60 -12.76 11.32
N THR A 675 -7.35 -12.40 11.32
CA THR A 675 -6.68 -11.72 10.22
C THR A 675 -5.46 -12.52 9.82
N MET A 676 -5.11 -12.50 8.56
CA MET A 676 -3.87 -13.08 8.07
C MET A 676 -3.24 -12.15 7.05
N GLN A 677 -1.91 -12.10 7.07
CA GLN A 677 -1.12 -11.35 6.11
C GLN A 677 0.05 -12.19 5.65
N PHE A 678 0.51 -11.96 4.43
CA PHE A 678 1.74 -12.58 3.96
C PHE A 678 2.92 -12.06 4.78
N ASP A 679 3.73 -12.99 5.32
CA ASP A 679 4.92 -12.64 6.06
C ASP A 679 6.19 -12.98 5.23
N HIS A 680 6.42 -14.27 4.97
CA HIS A 680 7.60 -14.71 4.25
C HIS A 680 7.35 -16.01 3.47
N TYR A 681 8.35 -16.43 2.70
CA TYR A 681 8.42 -17.77 2.11
C TYR A 681 9.27 -18.68 2.97
N GLU A 682 8.80 -19.90 3.27
CA GLU A 682 9.52 -20.93 4.01
C GLU A 682 9.64 -22.21 3.17
N GLU A 683 10.68 -23.00 3.44
CA GLU A 683 10.89 -24.26 2.74
C GLU A 683 9.82 -25.30 3.05
N VAL A 684 9.24 -25.85 1.98
CA VAL A 684 8.21 -26.90 2.08
C VAL A 684 8.81 -28.19 2.66
N PRO A 685 8.18 -28.85 3.64
CA PRO A 685 8.63 -30.16 4.13
C PRO A 685 8.79 -31.19 3.00
N LYS A 686 9.83 -32.02 3.05
CA LYS A 686 10.22 -32.93 1.97
C LYS A 686 9.07 -33.80 1.45
N ASN A 687 8.29 -34.37 2.36
CA ASN A 687 7.14 -35.23 2.02
C ASN A 687 6.06 -34.51 1.22
N ILE A 688 5.84 -33.24 1.49
CA ILE A 688 4.86 -32.38 0.79
C ILE A 688 5.47 -31.91 -0.53
N ALA A 689 6.74 -31.49 -0.52
CA ALA A 689 7.46 -31.04 -1.72
C ALA A 689 7.47 -32.14 -2.79
N GLU A 690 7.73 -33.41 -2.42
CA GLU A 690 7.72 -34.54 -3.35
C GLU A 690 6.33 -34.75 -4.00
N GLN A 691 5.26 -34.56 -3.24
CA GLN A 691 3.89 -34.65 -3.79
C GLN A 691 3.60 -33.53 -4.79
N ILE A 692 4.02 -32.29 -4.49
CA ILE A 692 3.81 -31.13 -5.35
C ILE A 692 4.61 -31.30 -6.64
N ILE A 693 5.90 -31.66 -6.54
CA ILE A 693 6.79 -31.87 -7.69
C ILE A 693 6.24 -33.00 -8.59
N THR A 694 5.77 -34.10 -7.99
CA THR A 694 5.18 -35.22 -8.76
C THR A 694 3.90 -34.80 -9.49
N LYS A 695 3.09 -33.91 -8.91
CA LYS A 695 1.89 -33.37 -9.58
C LYS A 695 2.25 -32.41 -10.71
N ALA A 696 3.26 -31.60 -10.55
CA ALA A 696 3.70 -30.63 -11.55
C ALA A 696 4.39 -31.29 -12.76
N GLN A 697 4.93 -32.50 -12.61
CA GLN A 697 5.59 -33.27 -13.69
C GLN A 697 4.64 -34.20 -14.44
N LYS A 698 3.40 -34.36 -14.01
CA LYS A 698 2.34 -35.11 -14.71
C LYS A 698 1.51 -34.22 -15.58
#